data_75115c4022658f5b54260f64e9439c32
#
_entry.id   75115c4022658f5b54260f64e9439c32
#
_cell.length_a   1.000
_cell.length_b   1.000
_cell.length_c   1.000
_cell.angle_alpha   90.00
_cell.angle_beta   90.00
_cell.angle_gamma   90.00
#
_symmetry.space_group_name_H-M   'P 1'
#
loop_
_entity.id
_entity.type
_entity.pdbx_description
1 polymer ?
#
loop_
_entity_poly.entity_id
_entity_poly.type
_entity_poly.pdbx_seq_one_letter_code
_entity_poly.pdbx_strand_id
1 'polypeptide(L)'
;MIRYDALDALPVRGALPALTDALDGPGTAVLVAPPGTGKTTLVPLALAGLLGDGPVRRVVVAEPRRIAARAAARRMAWLLGERPGESVGHTVRGERVVGPRTRVEVVTTGVLLQRLQRDPELAGVDVVVLDECHERHLDADTAAAFLWDVRETLRPELRLVAASATTDAEGWAGLLGGAPVLVAEGAAHPVATVWVPPSRPVRPPHGTRVDPVLLSHVAAVVRRALDERPGDVLCFLPGVGEIARVAGQLGDLGDVEVLQVHGRAPAAVQDAVLSVGERRRVVLATSVAESSLTVPGVRVVVDSGLAREPRVDHARGLSALTTVRASQAAGRQRAGRAGREAPGAVYRCWAEAEDARLPRFPAPEIKVADLTAFALQAACWGDPDAAGLALLDAPPAGAMAAARSVLTAVGAVDGDGRATERGTALARLGLHPRLGRALLDGPDAGAEVVALLSEEPPREYGDDLGAALRAARRGGDGYAGRWRAEVRRLRAGAGTRGGQDSSDDRTAGLVAALAFPERVAKADGGSYLMASGTRAELAEGSPLRGASWIAVAVADRPVGRGHARVRLAAVIDEATARSAAASLHREGEEVHWADGDVVARRVERLGAIELAERPLPGADPALVRAALLDGLRREGFGLLRWSPDAVVLRQRLAFLRLHRGDPWPDVSDEALHARVDEWLEPELGRARRRADLGRIDAGQALTRLLPWATGEAGRLDELAPERVTVPSGSRIRVDYGDPERPVLAVKLQEMFGLDASPTVAGVPLLVHLLSPAGRPAAVTADLASFWRDGYRGVRAELRGRYPKHPWPEDPASAEPTRHTNARLRR
;
A
#
# COMPACT_ATOMS: atom_id res chain seq x y z
N MET A 1 -55.87 0.69 2.29
CA MET A 1 -56.30 -0.32 3.30
C MET A 1 -55.06 -1.15 3.67
N ILE A 2 -54.78 -1.30 4.96
CA ILE A 2 -53.62 -2.09 5.43
C ILE A 2 -53.75 -3.56 5.04
N ARG A 3 -52.69 -4.17 4.55
CA ARG A 3 -52.69 -5.57 4.07
C ARG A 3 -52.27 -6.51 5.20
N TYR A 4 -53.18 -6.70 6.16
CA TYR A 4 -52.91 -7.52 7.34
C TYR A 4 -52.49 -8.95 7.02
N ASP A 5 -53.09 -9.60 6.02
CA ASP A 5 -52.72 -10.96 5.63
C ASP A 5 -51.24 -11.09 5.24
N ALA A 6 -50.70 -10.08 4.55
CA ALA A 6 -49.30 -10.04 4.17
C ALA A 6 -48.36 -9.69 5.36
N LEU A 7 -48.84 -8.93 6.34
CA LEU A 7 -48.11 -8.57 7.58
C LEU A 7 -48.10 -9.76 8.56
N ASP A 8 -49.23 -10.48 8.68
CA ASP A 8 -49.35 -11.60 9.59
C ASP A 8 -48.53 -12.82 9.17
N ALA A 9 -48.27 -12.94 7.86
CA ALA A 9 -47.38 -13.97 7.32
C ALA A 9 -45.87 -13.72 7.60
N LEU A 10 -45.46 -12.57 8.16
CA LEU A 10 -44.07 -12.26 8.40
C LEU A 10 -43.58 -12.84 9.73
N PRO A 11 -42.59 -13.76 9.72
CA PRO A 11 -42.16 -14.48 10.93
C PRO A 11 -41.65 -13.59 12.07
N VAL A 12 -41.06 -12.41 11.76
CA VAL A 12 -40.53 -11.46 12.78
C VAL A 12 -41.62 -10.94 13.73
N ARG A 13 -42.90 -11.13 13.39
CA ARG A 13 -44.03 -10.73 14.20
C ARG A 13 -43.97 -11.30 15.62
N GLY A 14 -43.53 -12.56 15.75
CA GLY A 14 -43.37 -13.21 17.04
C GLY A 14 -42.34 -12.52 17.99
N ALA A 15 -41.38 -11.79 17.42
CA ALA A 15 -40.35 -11.08 18.19
C ALA A 15 -40.79 -9.65 18.60
N LEU A 16 -41.87 -9.09 18.05
CA LEU A 16 -42.28 -7.70 18.32
C LEU A 16 -42.58 -7.40 19.79
N PRO A 17 -43.28 -8.27 20.54
CA PRO A 17 -43.50 -8.00 21.97
C PRO A 17 -42.22 -7.84 22.74
N ALA A 18 -41.29 -8.80 22.60
CA ALA A 18 -39.98 -8.75 23.26
C ALA A 18 -39.13 -7.53 22.80
N LEU A 19 -39.25 -7.13 21.53
CA LEU A 19 -38.60 -5.93 21.02
C LEU A 19 -39.17 -4.68 21.67
N THR A 20 -40.49 -4.60 21.82
CA THR A 20 -41.15 -3.46 22.49
C THR A 20 -40.71 -3.37 23.94
N ASP A 21 -40.72 -4.50 24.67
CA ASP A 21 -40.26 -4.55 26.06
C ASP A 21 -38.79 -4.13 26.20
N ALA A 22 -37.92 -4.55 25.32
CA ALA A 22 -36.53 -4.16 25.30
C ALA A 22 -36.34 -2.65 25.05
N LEU A 23 -37.18 -2.05 24.20
CA LEU A 23 -37.10 -0.63 23.89
C LEU A 23 -37.78 0.27 24.95
N ASP A 24 -38.73 -0.26 25.66
CA ASP A 24 -39.40 0.47 26.78
C ASP A 24 -38.62 0.28 28.10
N GLY A 25 -37.79 -0.75 28.22
CA GLY A 25 -36.84 -0.99 29.32
C GLY A 25 -35.48 -0.33 29.07
N PRO A 26 -34.46 -1.10 28.64
CA PRO A 26 -33.11 -0.55 28.41
C PRO A 26 -33.03 0.45 27.23
N GLY A 27 -34.03 0.47 26.34
CA GLY A 27 -34.08 1.37 25.18
C GLY A 27 -33.21 0.95 24.01
N THR A 28 -32.58 -0.21 24.10
CA THR A 28 -31.70 -0.76 23.06
C THR A 28 -32.00 -2.23 22.81
N ALA A 29 -31.85 -2.70 21.57
CA ALA A 29 -32.02 -4.10 21.24
C ALA A 29 -31.16 -4.51 20.04
N VAL A 30 -30.74 -5.77 20.01
CA VAL A 30 -30.16 -6.40 18.83
C VAL A 30 -31.15 -7.42 18.31
N LEU A 31 -31.65 -7.22 17.10
CA LEU A 31 -32.61 -8.12 16.46
C LEU A 31 -31.89 -9.02 15.45
N VAL A 32 -31.76 -10.29 15.73
CA VAL A 32 -31.25 -11.30 14.82
C VAL A 32 -32.43 -11.95 14.10
N ALA A 33 -32.51 -11.71 12.80
CA ALA A 33 -33.61 -12.26 12.00
C ALA A 33 -33.12 -12.64 10.59
N PRO A 34 -33.32 -13.85 10.14
CA PRO A 34 -32.99 -14.28 8.77
C PRO A 34 -33.58 -13.35 7.70
N PRO A 35 -32.98 -13.29 6.51
CA PRO A 35 -33.51 -12.50 5.42
C PRO A 35 -34.93 -12.98 5.02
N GLY A 36 -35.84 -12.02 4.78
CA GLY A 36 -37.22 -12.33 4.38
C GLY A 36 -38.22 -12.47 5.54
N THR A 37 -37.75 -12.42 6.79
CA THR A 37 -38.63 -12.50 7.97
C THR A 37 -39.49 -11.24 8.21
N GLY A 38 -39.17 -10.12 7.53
CA GLY A 38 -39.86 -8.85 7.69
C GLY A 38 -39.19 -7.84 8.61
N LYS A 39 -37.93 -8.10 9.05
CA LYS A 39 -37.15 -7.18 9.92
C LYS A 39 -37.13 -5.75 9.38
N THR A 40 -36.85 -5.57 8.10
CA THR A 40 -36.75 -4.27 7.41
C THR A 40 -38.12 -3.61 7.16
N THR A 41 -39.22 -4.36 7.20
CA THR A 41 -40.56 -3.87 6.78
C THR A 41 -41.57 -3.83 7.92
N LEU A 42 -41.77 -4.94 8.63
CA LEU A 42 -42.75 -5.01 9.71
C LEU A 42 -42.29 -4.26 10.97
N VAL A 43 -41.02 -4.43 11.34
CA VAL A 43 -40.47 -3.83 12.58
C VAL A 43 -40.61 -2.31 12.60
N PRO A 44 -40.15 -1.54 11.58
CA PRO A 44 -40.30 -0.10 11.60
C PRO A 44 -41.77 0.38 11.65
N LEU A 45 -42.67 -0.33 10.94
CA LEU A 45 -44.13 -0.02 10.96
C LEU A 45 -44.73 -0.23 12.34
N ALA A 46 -44.37 -1.31 13.02
CA ALA A 46 -44.84 -1.58 14.38
C ALA A 46 -44.31 -0.56 15.38
N LEU A 47 -42.98 -0.26 15.30
CA LEU A 47 -42.33 0.73 16.18
C LEU A 47 -42.91 2.16 16.00
N ALA A 48 -43.34 2.49 14.78
CA ALA A 48 -43.96 3.78 14.47
C ALA A 48 -45.46 3.88 14.92
N GLY A 49 -46.04 2.80 15.45
CA GLY A 49 -47.47 2.74 15.81
C GLY A 49 -48.39 2.80 14.59
N LEU A 50 -47.96 2.27 13.42
CA LEU A 50 -48.74 2.29 12.18
C LEU A 50 -49.62 1.04 11.98
N LEU A 51 -49.49 0.04 12.85
CA LEU A 51 -50.17 -1.27 12.73
C LEU A 51 -51.17 -1.56 13.84
N GLY A 52 -51.44 -0.63 14.74
CA GLY A 52 -52.33 -0.80 15.89
C GLY A 52 -52.29 0.33 16.86
N ASP A 53 -52.66 0.12 18.13
CA ASP A 53 -52.76 1.10 19.18
C ASP A 53 -51.42 1.41 19.89
N GLY A 54 -50.29 1.09 19.26
CA GLY A 54 -48.97 1.35 19.80
C GLY A 54 -48.64 2.84 19.83
N PRO A 55 -47.58 3.24 20.58
CA PRO A 55 -47.20 4.65 20.72
C PRO A 55 -46.77 5.22 19.35
N VAL A 56 -47.19 6.46 19.11
CA VAL A 56 -46.84 7.20 17.91
C VAL A 56 -45.39 7.63 17.99
N ARG A 57 -44.50 7.07 17.18
CA ARG A 57 -43.08 7.37 17.17
C ARG A 57 -42.60 7.70 15.74
N ARG A 58 -41.59 8.56 15.64
CA ARG A 58 -40.86 8.78 14.41
C ARG A 58 -39.64 7.86 14.36
N VAL A 59 -39.62 7.02 13.36
CA VAL A 59 -38.60 5.96 13.16
C VAL A 59 -37.74 6.29 11.97
N VAL A 60 -36.41 6.29 12.16
CA VAL A 60 -35.44 6.34 11.07
C VAL A 60 -34.85 4.95 10.91
N VAL A 61 -34.86 4.45 9.68
CA VAL A 61 -34.24 3.16 9.30
C VAL A 61 -33.03 3.43 8.43
N ALA A 62 -31.86 3.05 8.88
CA ALA A 62 -30.62 3.23 8.14
C ALA A 62 -30.25 1.96 7.37
N GLU A 63 -30.23 2.09 6.05
CA GLU A 63 -29.87 1.03 5.10
C GLU A 63 -28.52 1.30 4.46
N PRO A 64 -27.67 0.29 4.21
CA PRO A 64 -26.36 0.53 3.60
C PRO A 64 -26.44 0.94 2.12
N ARG A 65 -27.52 0.59 1.43
CA ARG A 65 -27.63 0.76 -0.03
C ARG A 65 -28.89 1.53 -0.46
N ARG A 66 -28.72 2.45 -1.43
CA ARG A 66 -29.83 3.27 -2.00
C ARG A 66 -30.99 2.42 -2.51
N ILE A 67 -30.68 1.29 -3.16
CA ILE A 67 -31.70 0.37 -3.75
C ILE A 67 -32.52 -0.25 -2.63
N ALA A 68 -31.87 -0.72 -1.57
CA ALA A 68 -32.53 -1.30 -0.40
C ALA A 68 -33.45 -0.29 0.28
N ALA A 69 -32.96 0.93 0.52
CA ALA A 69 -33.73 1.98 1.15
C ALA A 69 -35.02 2.31 0.35
N ARG A 70 -34.93 2.43 -0.97
CA ARG A 70 -36.10 2.66 -1.83
C ARG A 70 -37.05 1.47 -1.82
N ALA A 71 -36.51 0.24 -1.94
CA ALA A 71 -37.32 -0.97 -1.97
C ALA A 71 -38.05 -1.18 -0.63
N ALA A 72 -37.38 -0.96 0.49
CA ALA A 72 -37.95 -1.04 1.83
C ALA A 72 -39.11 -0.03 2.02
N ALA A 73 -38.89 1.23 1.64
CA ALA A 73 -39.91 2.27 1.74
C ALA A 73 -41.12 1.96 0.84
N ARG A 74 -40.90 1.52 -0.41
CA ARG A 74 -41.98 1.11 -1.32
C ARG A 74 -42.76 -0.07 -0.77
N ARG A 75 -42.06 -1.08 -0.23
CA ARG A 75 -42.69 -2.28 0.35
C ARG A 75 -43.54 -1.96 1.57
N MET A 76 -43.02 -1.12 2.49
CA MET A 76 -43.76 -0.67 3.67
C MET A 76 -44.98 0.17 3.30
N ALA A 77 -44.86 1.12 2.39
CA ALA A 77 -45.97 1.90 1.89
C ALA A 77 -47.03 1.00 1.25
N TRP A 78 -46.63 0.02 0.42
CA TRP A 78 -47.54 -0.97 -0.17
C TRP A 78 -48.29 -1.81 0.88
N LEU A 79 -47.59 -2.21 1.97
CA LEU A 79 -48.22 -2.94 3.09
C LEU A 79 -49.31 -2.11 3.78
N LEU A 80 -49.13 -0.80 3.87
CA LEU A 80 -50.12 0.16 4.42
C LEU A 80 -51.22 0.51 3.42
N GLY A 81 -51.08 0.11 2.12
CA GLY A 81 -51.99 0.55 1.07
C GLY A 81 -51.84 2.02 0.67
N GLU A 82 -50.62 2.56 0.86
CA GLU A 82 -50.25 3.94 0.63
C GLU A 82 -49.12 4.04 -0.44
N ARG A 83 -48.80 5.28 -0.81
CA ARG A 83 -47.63 5.60 -1.66
C ARG A 83 -46.44 6.09 -0.82
N PRO A 84 -45.19 5.87 -1.29
CA PRO A 84 -44.03 6.49 -0.65
C PRO A 84 -44.18 8.04 -0.57
N GLY A 85 -43.83 8.60 0.59
CA GLY A 85 -44.01 10.02 0.89
C GLY A 85 -45.23 10.35 1.76
N GLU A 86 -46.09 9.36 2.03
CA GLU A 86 -47.20 9.47 3.00
C GLU A 86 -46.73 9.12 4.42
N SER A 87 -47.15 8.01 4.99
CA SER A 87 -46.70 7.57 6.32
C SER A 87 -45.28 7.01 6.31
N VAL A 88 -44.84 6.48 5.15
CA VAL A 88 -43.49 5.98 4.92
C VAL A 88 -42.81 6.75 3.80
N GLY A 89 -41.59 7.22 4.05
CA GLY A 89 -40.78 7.93 3.07
C GLY A 89 -39.39 7.41 3.01
N HIS A 90 -38.58 7.97 2.11
CA HIS A 90 -37.15 7.69 2.07
C HIS A 90 -36.32 8.93 1.70
N THR A 91 -35.05 8.91 2.16
CA THR A 91 -34.06 9.92 1.77
C THR A 91 -32.75 9.20 1.46
N VAL A 92 -32.33 9.33 0.20
CA VAL A 92 -31.03 8.86 -0.28
C VAL A 92 -30.30 10.02 -0.94
N ARG A 93 -29.00 9.88 -1.17
CA ARG A 93 -28.21 10.95 -1.81
C ARG A 93 -28.84 11.39 -3.13
N GLY A 94 -29.22 12.67 -3.19
CA GLY A 94 -29.84 13.29 -4.37
C GLY A 94 -31.35 13.06 -4.53
N GLU A 95 -32.02 12.33 -3.61
CA GLU A 95 -33.47 12.07 -3.69
C GLU A 95 -34.10 12.04 -2.30
N ARG A 96 -35.19 12.80 -2.13
CA ARG A 96 -35.97 12.85 -0.90
C ARG A 96 -37.46 12.74 -1.20
N VAL A 97 -38.09 11.70 -0.68
CA VAL A 97 -39.52 11.42 -0.85
C VAL A 97 -40.13 11.24 0.54
N VAL A 98 -40.44 12.36 1.17
CA VAL A 98 -41.05 12.43 2.50
C VAL A 98 -42.13 13.51 2.52
N GLY A 99 -43.13 13.36 3.35
CA GLY A 99 -44.25 14.31 3.55
C GLY A 99 -44.45 14.65 5.02
N PRO A 100 -45.38 15.55 5.33
CA PRO A 100 -45.65 15.98 6.69
C PRO A 100 -46.18 14.88 7.61
N ARG A 101 -46.78 13.83 7.03
CA ARG A 101 -47.32 12.67 7.76
C ARG A 101 -46.30 11.52 7.89
N THR A 102 -45.08 11.64 7.33
CA THR A 102 -44.08 10.59 7.36
C THR A 102 -43.65 10.32 8.80
N ARG A 103 -43.90 9.07 9.25
CA ARG A 103 -43.45 8.54 10.55
C ARG A 103 -42.27 7.60 10.42
N VAL A 104 -42.17 6.85 9.34
CA VAL A 104 -41.01 6.00 9.04
C VAL A 104 -40.23 6.61 7.88
N GLU A 105 -39.00 6.97 8.09
CA GLU A 105 -38.10 7.46 7.05
C GLU A 105 -36.95 6.48 6.86
N VAL A 106 -36.85 5.88 5.68
CA VAL A 106 -35.74 5.01 5.33
C VAL A 106 -34.62 5.86 4.70
N VAL A 107 -33.45 5.81 5.28
CA VAL A 107 -32.29 6.61 4.83
C VAL A 107 -31.11 5.71 4.52
N THR A 108 -30.17 6.17 3.69
CA THR A 108 -28.87 5.48 3.63
C THR A 108 -28.00 5.85 4.82
N THR A 109 -27.10 4.94 5.26
CA THR A 109 -26.19 5.17 6.41
C THR A 109 -25.40 6.47 6.27
N GLY A 110 -24.89 6.80 5.07
CA GLY A 110 -24.20 8.07 4.82
C GLY A 110 -25.12 9.30 4.98
N VAL A 111 -26.43 9.20 4.70
CA VAL A 111 -27.41 10.29 4.97
C VAL A 111 -27.65 10.43 6.47
N LEU A 112 -27.70 9.32 7.21
CA LEU A 112 -27.81 9.36 8.68
C LEU A 112 -26.60 10.04 9.31
N LEU A 113 -25.38 9.68 8.88
CA LEU A 113 -24.15 10.33 9.36
C LEU A 113 -24.14 11.83 9.09
N GLN A 114 -24.52 12.27 7.89
CA GLN A 114 -24.63 13.69 7.59
C GLN A 114 -25.69 14.39 8.45
N ARG A 115 -26.77 13.70 8.80
CA ARG A 115 -27.81 14.23 9.70
C ARG A 115 -27.25 14.39 11.11
N LEU A 116 -26.54 13.39 11.65
CA LEU A 116 -25.86 13.44 12.94
C LEU A 116 -24.82 14.56 13.03
N GLN A 117 -24.05 14.80 11.98
CA GLN A 117 -23.07 15.89 11.92
C GLN A 117 -23.72 17.29 11.92
N ARG A 118 -24.98 17.42 11.49
CA ARG A 118 -25.70 18.70 11.44
C ARG A 118 -26.57 18.91 12.66
N ASP A 119 -27.15 17.85 13.15
CA ASP A 119 -28.06 17.79 14.29
C ASP A 119 -27.73 16.53 15.09
N PRO A 120 -26.74 16.62 16.02
CA PRO A 120 -26.36 15.48 16.86
C PRO A 120 -27.52 14.94 17.70
N GLU A 121 -28.44 15.81 18.13
CA GLU A 121 -29.57 15.39 18.91
C GLU A 121 -30.66 14.68 18.12
N LEU A 122 -30.61 14.66 16.79
CA LEU A 122 -31.62 14.08 15.89
C LEU A 122 -33.04 14.53 16.29
N ALA A 123 -33.26 15.85 16.38
CA ALA A 123 -34.52 16.42 16.84
C ALA A 123 -35.73 15.81 16.13
N GLY A 124 -36.71 15.33 16.94
CA GLY A 124 -37.93 14.72 16.45
C GLY A 124 -37.79 13.26 15.94
N VAL A 125 -36.68 12.58 16.20
CA VAL A 125 -36.50 11.13 15.98
C VAL A 125 -36.61 10.42 17.33
N ASP A 126 -37.45 9.38 17.42
CA ASP A 126 -37.67 8.60 18.65
C ASP A 126 -36.92 7.25 18.62
N VAL A 127 -36.79 6.67 17.43
CA VAL A 127 -36.16 5.35 17.23
C VAL A 127 -35.26 5.37 16.00
N VAL A 128 -34.06 4.83 16.12
CA VAL A 128 -33.18 4.55 14.98
C VAL A 128 -32.97 3.05 14.86
N VAL A 129 -33.23 2.51 13.66
CA VAL A 129 -32.98 1.12 13.30
C VAL A 129 -31.80 1.08 12.35
N LEU A 130 -30.68 0.48 12.77
CA LEU A 130 -29.52 0.20 11.92
C LEU A 130 -29.74 -1.17 11.28
N ASP A 131 -30.14 -1.22 10.01
CA ASP A 131 -30.39 -2.49 9.32
C ASP A 131 -29.12 -3.00 8.61
N GLU A 132 -29.08 -4.31 8.40
CA GLU A 132 -27.96 -5.05 7.78
C GLU A 132 -26.59 -4.80 8.48
N CYS A 133 -26.60 -4.59 9.80
CA CYS A 133 -25.40 -4.22 10.57
C CYS A 133 -24.27 -5.27 10.50
N HIS A 134 -24.59 -6.53 10.17
CA HIS A 134 -23.62 -7.61 9.96
C HIS A 134 -22.74 -7.44 8.71
N GLU A 135 -23.10 -6.56 7.78
CA GLU A 135 -22.27 -6.26 6.62
C GLU A 135 -21.01 -5.44 6.99
N ARG A 136 -20.97 -4.85 8.18
CA ARG A 136 -19.84 -4.14 8.75
C ARG A 136 -19.30 -3.03 7.84
N HIS A 137 -20.24 -2.29 7.20
CA HIS A 137 -19.91 -1.09 6.44
C HIS A 137 -19.41 0.04 7.36
N LEU A 138 -18.37 0.74 6.95
CA LEU A 138 -17.73 1.79 7.74
C LEU A 138 -18.72 2.88 8.19
N ASP A 139 -19.58 3.35 7.30
CA ASP A 139 -20.60 4.34 7.62
C ASP A 139 -21.62 3.82 8.66
N ALA A 140 -21.95 2.52 8.63
CA ALA A 140 -22.88 1.93 9.59
C ALA A 140 -22.23 1.78 10.98
N ASP A 141 -20.98 1.30 11.04
CA ASP A 141 -20.24 1.19 12.30
C ASP A 141 -20.00 2.59 12.92
N THR A 142 -19.69 3.60 12.09
CA THR A 142 -19.53 4.99 12.54
C THR A 142 -20.84 5.59 13.05
N ALA A 143 -21.96 5.36 12.34
CA ALA A 143 -23.25 5.84 12.76
C ALA A 143 -23.69 5.21 14.09
N ALA A 144 -23.42 3.92 14.29
CA ALA A 144 -23.69 3.23 15.54
C ALA A 144 -22.91 3.86 16.71
N ALA A 145 -21.62 4.12 16.51
CA ALA A 145 -20.77 4.74 17.54
C ALA A 145 -21.25 6.16 17.89
N PHE A 146 -21.61 6.96 16.91
CA PHE A 146 -22.15 8.33 17.14
C PHE A 146 -23.54 8.28 17.82
N LEU A 147 -24.43 7.38 17.42
CA LEU A 147 -25.74 7.21 18.04
C LEU A 147 -25.61 6.75 19.49
N TRP A 148 -24.65 5.87 19.77
CA TRP A 148 -24.37 5.45 21.13
C TRP A 148 -23.88 6.62 21.98
N ASP A 149 -22.94 7.42 21.47
CA ASP A 149 -22.45 8.59 22.17
C ASP A 149 -23.55 9.63 22.42
N VAL A 150 -24.43 9.89 21.41
CA VAL A 150 -25.59 10.75 21.55
C VAL A 150 -26.55 10.25 22.65
N ARG A 151 -26.78 8.93 22.67
CA ARG A 151 -27.64 8.34 23.68
C ARG A 151 -27.06 8.46 25.08
N GLU A 152 -25.78 8.23 25.25
CA GLU A 152 -25.09 8.28 26.53
C GLU A 152 -24.99 9.72 27.06
N THR A 153 -24.85 10.72 26.19
CA THR A 153 -24.51 12.08 26.60
C THR A 153 -25.64 13.11 26.45
N LEU A 154 -26.46 12.98 25.40
CA LEU A 154 -27.43 14.00 25.00
C LEU A 154 -28.88 13.51 25.11
N ARG A 155 -29.17 12.28 24.68
CA ARG A 155 -30.53 11.77 24.51
C ARG A 155 -30.70 10.34 25.05
N PRO A 156 -30.70 10.15 26.37
CA PRO A 156 -30.89 8.83 27.01
C PRO A 156 -32.18 8.11 26.59
N GLU A 157 -33.20 8.86 26.16
CA GLU A 157 -34.50 8.34 25.72
C GLU A 157 -34.49 7.85 24.26
N LEU A 158 -33.42 8.13 23.43
CA LEU A 158 -33.33 7.69 22.06
C LEU A 158 -33.21 6.16 22.00
N ARG A 159 -34.12 5.53 21.29
CA ARG A 159 -34.14 4.07 21.15
C ARG A 159 -33.31 3.62 19.98
N LEU A 160 -32.49 2.60 20.20
CA LEU A 160 -31.59 2.06 19.16
C LEU A 160 -31.84 0.58 18.93
N VAL A 161 -31.97 0.20 17.66
CA VAL A 161 -32.10 -1.20 17.25
C VAL A 161 -31.02 -1.52 16.22
N ALA A 162 -30.18 -2.50 16.51
CA ALA A 162 -29.29 -3.08 15.51
C ALA A 162 -29.94 -4.35 14.93
N ALA A 163 -30.24 -4.35 13.63
CA ALA A 163 -30.84 -5.49 12.95
C ALA A 163 -29.82 -6.25 12.11
N SER A 164 -29.69 -7.55 12.36
CA SER A 164 -28.71 -8.44 11.76
C SER A 164 -29.37 -9.65 11.12
N ALA A 165 -28.82 -10.13 10.01
CA ALA A 165 -29.21 -11.41 9.41
C ALA A 165 -28.35 -12.59 9.90
N THR A 166 -27.33 -12.34 10.72
CA THR A 166 -26.42 -13.37 11.26
C THR A 166 -26.41 -13.38 12.77
N THR A 167 -26.03 -14.51 13.36
CA THR A 167 -26.01 -14.75 14.81
C THR A 167 -24.84 -14.08 15.54
N ASP A 168 -23.96 -13.38 14.85
CA ASP A 168 -22.84 -12.64 15.48
C ASP A 168 -23.34 -11.30 16.06
N ALA A 169 -24.09 -11.40 17.14
CA ALA A 169 -24.79 -10.28 17.77
C ALA A 169 -24.09 -9.76 19.04
N GLU A 170 -23.14 -10.53 19.60
CA GLU A 170 -22.51 -10.19 20.89
C GLU A 170 -21.77 -8.87 20.84
N GLY A 171 -20.98 -8.62 19.76
CA GLY A 171 -20.29 -7.35 19.58
C GLY A 171 -21.27 -6.17 19.53
N TRP A 172 -22.37 -6.31 18.80
CA TRP A 172 -23.40 -5.28 18.72
C TRP A 172 -24.15 -5.06 20.04
N ALA A 173 -24.42 -6.14 20.77
CA ALA A 173 -25.04 -6.06 22.10
C ALA A 173 -24.12 -5.31 23.07
N GLY A 174 -22.82 -5.60 23.04
CA GLY A 174 -21.82 -4.89 23.86
C GLY A 174 -21.72 -3.41 23.50
N LEU A 175 -21.66 -3.08 22.19
CA LEU A 175 -21.61 -1.69 21.71
C LEU A 175 -22.83 -0.89 22.17
N LEU A 176 -24.01 -1.52 22.18
CA LEU A 176 -25.27 -0.88 22.62
C LEU A 176 -25.54 -1.05 24.13
N GLY A 177 -24.49 -1.10 24.95
CA GLY A 177 -24.59 -1.08 26.42
C GLY A 177 -25.14 -2.38 27.04
N GLY A 178 -24.89 -3.52 26.42
CA GLY A 178 -25.41 -4.80 26.88
C GLY A 178 -26.85 -5.04 26.43
N ALA A 179 -27.20 -4.54 25.22
CA ALA A 179 -28.55 -4.67 24.66
C ALA A 179 -29.02 -6.14 24.60
N PRO A 180 -30.29 -6.43 24.91
CA PRO A 180 -30.83 -7.78 24.74
C PRO A 180 -30.79 -8.22 23.29
N VAL A 181 -30.38 -9.47 23.07
CA VAL A 181 -30.33 -10.10 21.75
C VAL A 181 -31.63 -10.89 21.54
N LEU A 182 -32.42 -10.47 20.60
CA LEU A 182 -33.70 -11.06 20.25
C LEU A 182 -33.55 -11.84 18.95
N VAL A 183 -33.90 -13.12 18.96
CA VAL A 183 -33.82 -13.97 17.78
C VAL A 183 -35.22 -14.23 17.24
N ALA A 184 -35.47 -13.78 16.01
CA ALA A 184 -36.70 -14.14 15.29
C ALA A 184 -36.47 -15.42 14.48
N GLU A 185 -37.25 -16.43 14.75
CA GLU A 185 -37.24 -17.65 13.95
C GLU A 185 -37.76 -17.37 12.54
N GLY A 186 -37.03 -17.77 11.52
CA GLY A 186 -37.46 -17.68 10.14
C GLY A 186 -37.95 -19.03 9.65
N ALA A 187 -39.07 -19.06 8.95
CA ALA A 187 -39.47 -20.23 8.18
C ALA A 187 -38.56 -20.34 6.92
N ALA A 188 -37.30 -20.69 7.13
CA ALA A 188 -36.44 -21.01 5.98
C ALA A 188 -36.71 -22.45 5.56
N HIS A 189 -37.03 -22.65 4.28
CA HIS A 189 -37.11 -23.98 3.72
C HIS A 189 -35.71 -24.61 3.60
N PRO A 190 -35.64 -25.98 3.65
CA PRO A 190 -34.37 -26.67 3.52
C PRO A 190 -33.68 -26.37 2.18
N VAL A 191 -32.38 -26.13 2.23
CA VAL A 191 -31.52 -25.91 1.05
C VAL A 191 -30.49 -27.02 0.95
N ALA A 192 -30.62 -27.86 -0.10
CA ALA A 192 -29.62 -28.90 -0.38
C ALA A 192 -28.32 -28.27 -0.89
N THR A 193 -27.17 -28.62 -0.28
CA THR A 193 -25.86 -28.17 -0.76
C THR A 193 -25.27 -29.21 -1.73
N VAL A 194 -24.86 -28.74 -2.91
CA VAL A 194 -24.20 -29.52 -3.95
C VAL A 194 -22.81 -28.94 -4.18
N TRP A 195 -21.78 -29.72 -3.88
CA TRP A 195 -20.39 -29.31 -4.10
C TRP A 195 -19.97 -29.66 -5.53
N VAL A 196 -19.57 -28.68 -6.30
CA VAL A 196 -19.17 -28.82 -7.71
C VAL A 196 -17.85 -28.10 -7.94
N PRO A 197 -16.73 -28.64 -7.46
CA PRO A 197 -15.42 -28.04 -7.71
C PRO A 197 -15.06 -28.14 -9.19
N PRO A 198 -14.28 -27.18 -9.74
CA PRO A 198 -13.73 -27.26 -11.08
C PRO A 198 -12.89 -28.53 -11.26
N SER A 199 -13.05 -29.18 -12.42
CA SER A 199 -12.31 -30.41 -12.77
C SER A 199 -10.84 -30.13 -13.08
N ARG A 200 -10.47 -28.86 -13.31
CA ARG A 200 -9.09 -28.43 -13.58
C ARG A 200 -8.66 -27.44 -12.49
N PRO A 201 -7.36 -27.39 -12.15
CA PRO A 201 -6.84 -26.39 -11.23
C PRO A 201 -7.17 -24.98 -11.69
N VAL A 202 -7.70 -24.17 -10.78
CA VAL A 202 -8.03 -22.76 -11.00
C VAL A 202 -6.98 -21.91 -10.30
N ARG A 203 -6.47 -20.90 -11.01
CA ARG A 203 -5.55 -19.94 -10.40
C ARG A 203 -6.28 -19.08 -9.38
N PRO A 204 -5.68 -18.79 -8.21
CA PRO A 204 -6.25 -17.85 -7.26
C PRO A 204 -6.54 -16.49 -7.92
N PRO A 205 -7.60 -15.79 -7.51
CA PRO A 205 -7.88 -14.47 -8.03
C PRO A 205 -6.73 -13.51 -7.70
N HIS A 206 -6.42 -12.63 -8.65
CA HIS A 206 -5.34 -11.68 -8.50
C HIS A 206 -5.79 -10.27 -8.94
N GLY A 207 -5.84 -9.33 -8.01
CA GLY A 207 -6.49 -8.04 -8.22
C GLY A 207 -7.95 -8.24 -8.62
N THR A 208 -8.37 -7.69 -9.76
CA THR A 208 -9.73 -7.90 -10.28
C THR A 208 -9.84 -9.09 -11.25
N ARG A 209 -8.76 -9.81 -11.50
CA ARG A 209 -8.74 -10.92 -12.46
C ARG A 209 -9.23 -12.21 -11.83
N VAL A 210 -10.18 -12.84 -12.49
CA VAL A 210 -10.67 -14.18 -12.18
C VAL A 210 -10.24 -15.12 -13.31
N ASP A 211 -9.83 -16.33 -12.95
CA ASP A 211 -9.43 -17.32 -13.94
C ASP A 211 -10.61 -17.64 -14.90
N PRO A 212 -10.44 -17.54 -16.22
CA PRO A 212 -11.46 -17.88 -17.19
C PRO A 212 -12.00 -19.31 -17.03
N VAL A 213 -11.17 -20.25 -16.57
CA VAL A 213 -11.58 -21.64 -16.32
C VAL A 213 -12.69 -21.70 -15.27
N LEU A 214 -12.60 -20.90 -14.19
CA LEU A 214 -13.66 -20.83 -13.18
C LEU A 214 -14.97 -20.26 -13.77
N LEU A 215 -14.90 -19.23 -14.60
CA LEU A 215 -16.10 -18.61 -15.18
C LEU A 215 -16.80 -19.57 -16.16
N SER A 216 -16.02 -20.32 -16.94
CA SER A 216 -16.57 -21.37 -17.82
C SER A 216 -17.19 -22.50 -17.00
N HIS A 217 -16.59 -22.85 -15.88
CA HIS A 217 -17.13 -23.83 -14.96
C HIS A 217 -18.46 -23.34 -14.35
N VAL A 218 -18.52 -22.08 -13.87
CA VAL A 218 -19.76 -21.48 -13.34
C VAL A 218 -20.88 -21.53 -14.39
N ALA A 219 -20.59 -21.15 -15.66
CA ALA A 219 -21.58 -21.24 -16.73
C ALA A 219 -22.08 -22.66 -16.96
N ALA A 220 -21.20 -23.66 -16.90
CA ALA A 220 -21.58 -25.08 -17.01
C ALA A 220 -22.44 -25.53 -15.81
N VAL A 221 -22.11 -25.07 -14.60
CA VAL A 221 -22.88 -25.36 -13.38
C VAL A 221 -24.28 -24.73 -13.45
N VAL A 222 -24.42 -23.51 -14.00
CA VAL A 222 -25.73 -22.87 -14.22
C VAL A 222 -26.60 -23.72 -15.16
N ARG A 223 -26.05 -24.21 -16.27
CA ARG A 223 -26.81 -25.11 -17.18
C ARG A 223 -27.22 -26.40 -16.49
N ARG A 224 -26.26 -27.04 -15.79
CA ARG A 224 -26.56 -28.25 -15.00
C ARG A 224 -27.69 -28.01 -13.99
N ALA A 225 -27.66 -26.87 -13.28
CA ALA A 225 -28.68 -26.51 -12.31
C ALA A 225 -30.02 -26.27 -12.94
N LEU A 226 -30.09 -25.71 -14.16
CA LEU A 226 -31.31 -25.57 -14.94
C LEU A 226 -31.90 -26.92 -15.34
N ASP A 227 -31.06 -27.90 -15.67
CA ASP A 227 -31.49 -29.25 -16.07
C ASP A 227 -31.97 -30.09 -14.87
N GLU A 228 -31.29 -29.96 -13.72
CA GLU A 228 -31.54 -30.79 -12.53
C GLU A 228 -32.65 -30.27 -11.61
N ARG A 229 -32.99 -28.98 -11.64
CA ARG A 229 -33.86 -28.34 -10.66
C ARG A 229 -34.86 -27.38 -11.28
N PRO A 230 -36.09 -27.31 -10.78
CA PRO A 230 -37.06 -26.31 -11.20
C PRO A 230 -36.81 -24.94 -10.54
N GLY A 231 -37.50 -23.90 -11.05
CA GLY A 231 -37.45 -22.52 -10.51
C GLY A 231 -36.33 -21.68 -11.10
N ASP A 232 -36.28 -20.42 -10.68
CA ASP A 232 -35.27 -19.47 -11.13
C ASP A 232 -33.90 -19.75 -10.50
N VAL A 233 -32.85 -19.45 -11.26
CA VAL A 233 -31.48 -19.61 -10.84
C VAL A 233 -30.86 -18.25 -10.51
N LEU A 234 -30.31 -18.07 -9.31
CA LEU A 234 -29.53 -16.89 -8.90
C LEU A 234 -28.04 -17.27 -8.85
N CYS A 235 -27.24 -16.66 -9.71
CA CYS A 235 -25.80 -16.93 -9.80
C CYS A 235 -24.99 -15.75 -9.25
N PHE A 236 -24.17 -16.01 -8.23
CA PHE A 236 -23.29 -15.00 -7.62
C PHE A 236 -21.91 -14.95 -8.26
N LEU A 237 -21.54 -13.77 -8.74
CA LEU A 237 -20.27 -13.47 -9.39
C LEU A 237 -19.64 -12.21 -8.79
N PRO A 238 -18.30 -12.08 -8.78
CA PRO A 238 -17.65 -11.00 -8.05
C PRO A 238 -17.80 -9.63 -8.71
N GLY A 239 -18.06 -9.53 -10.01
CA GLY A 239 -18.11 -8.23 -10.67
C GLY A 239 -18.79 -8.24 -12.03
N VAL A 240 -19.01 -7.04 -12.59
CA VAL A 240 -19.73 -6.80 -13.84
C VAL A 240 -19.06 -7.49 -15.03
N GLY A 241 -17.72 -7.50 -15.08
CA GLY A 241 -16.97 -8.16 -16.15
C GLY A 241 -17.15 -9.68 -16.16
N GLU A 242 -17.23 -10.30 -14.98
CA GLU A 242 -17.47 -11.72 -14.81
C GLU A 242 -18.93 -12.06 -15.15
N ILE A 243 -19.88 -11.21 -14.75
CA ILE A 243 -21.30 -11.33 -15.13
C ILE A 243 -21.45 -11.32 -16.66
N ALA A 244 -20.89 -10.32 -17.34
CA ALA A 244 -20.96 -10.21 -18.79
C ALA A 244 -20.31 -11.41 -19.49
N ARG A 245 -19.19 -11.92 -18.96
CA ARG A 245 -18.51 -13.11 -19.53
C ARG A 245 -19.33 -14.38 -19.36
N VAL A 246 -19.90 -14.62 -18.18
CA VAL A 246 -20.77 -15.77 -17.94
C VAL A 246 -22.04 -15.65 -18.76
N ALA A 247 -22.66 -14.47 -18.87
CA ALA A 247 -23.83 -14.25 -19.74
C ALA A 247 -23.51 -14.57 -21.21
N GLY A 248 -22.36 -14.11 -21.73
CA GLY A 248 -21.91 -14.42 -23.07
C GLY A 248 -21.69 -15.93 -23.29
N GLN A 249 -21.17 -16.64 -22.30
CA GLN A 249 -20.97 -18.09 -22.36
C GLN A 249 -22.28 -18.89 -22.25
N LEU A 250 -23.26 -18.37 -21.53
CA LEU A 250 -24.57 -18.98 -21.47
C LEU A 250 -25.33 -18.86 -22.82
N GLY A 251 -25.09 -17.79 -23.57
CA GLY A 251 -25.72 -17.58 -24.86
C GLY A 251 -27.24 -17.59 -24.81
N ASP A 252 -27.87 -18.10 -25.85
CA ASP A 252 -29.31 -18.29 -25.90
C ASP A 252 -29.72 -19.59 -25.17
N LEU A 253 -30.56 -19.47 -24.17
CA LEU A 253 -31.09 -20.57 -23.38
C LEU A 253 -32.57 -20.88 -23.75
N GLY A 254 -33.06 -20.42 -24.90
CA GLY A 254 -34.43 -20.63 -25.34
C GLY A 254 -35.46 -19.90 -24.46
N ASP A 255 -36.32 -20.64 -23.78
CA ASP A 255 -37.36 -20.05 -22.93
C ASP A 255 -36.86 -19.48 -21.59
N VAL A 256 -35.57 -19.52 -21.31
CA VAL A 256 -34.97 -19.00 -20.07
C VAL A 256 -34.37 -17.60 -20.30
N GLU A 257 -34.87 -16.62 -19.55
CA GLU A 257 -34.39 -15.25 -19.61
C GLU A 257 -33.12 -15.05 -18.75
N VAL A 258 -32.08 -14.41 -19.31
CA VAL A 258 -30.86 -14.10 -18.59
C VAL A 258 -30.82 -12.60 -18.21
N LEU A 259 -30.86 -12.31 -16.91
CA LEU A 259 -30.83 -10.97 -16.35
C LEU A 259 -29.49 -10.70 -15.64
N GLN A 260 -28.94 -9.48 -15.79
CA GLN A 260 -27.69 -9.09 -15.18
C GLN A 260 -27.90 -7.99 -14.14
N VAL A 261 -27.60 -8.27 -12.88
CA VAL A 261 -27.88 -7.37 -11.74
C VAL A 261 -26.61 -6.99 -10.99
N HIS A 262 -26.35 -5.70 -10.96
CA HIS A 262 -25.25 -5.12 -10.22
C HIS A 262 -25.60 -3.68 -9.80
N GLY A 263 -24.83 -3.06 -8.92
CA GLY A 263 -25.12 -1.73 -8.36
C GLY A 263 -25.29 -0.60 -9.41
N ARG A 264 -24.82 -0.81 -10.64
CA ARG A 264 -24.93 0.14 -11.76
C ARG A 264 -25.95 -0.30 -12.82
N ALA A 265 -26.69 -1.38 -12.60
CA ALA A 265 -27.70 -1.83 -13.56
C ALA A 265 -28.79 -0.76 -13.72
N PRO A 266 -29.38 -0.60 -14.92
CA PRO A 266 -30.54 0.30 -15.14
C PRO A 266 -31.69 -0.01 -14.19
N ALA A 267 -32.45 1.01 -13.78
CA ALA A 267 -33.57 0.85 -12.86
C ALA A 267 -34.62 -0.15 -13.41
N ALA A 268 -34.89 -0.14 -14.71
CA ALA A 268 -35.80 -1.07 -15.35
C ALA A 268 -35.37 -2.53 -15.19
N VAL A 269 -34.07 -2.84 -15.25
CA VAL A 269 -33.55 -4.19 -15.01
C VAL A 269 -33.69 -4.56 -13.54
N GLN A 270 -33.43 -3.63 -12.63
CA GLN A 270 -33.60 -3.85 -11.20
C GLN A 270 -35.07 -4.10 -10.84
N ASP A 271 -35.99 -3.33 -11.43
CA ASP A 271 -37.43 -3.50 -11.23
C ASP A 271 -37.94 -4.84 -11.85
N ALA A 272 -37.39 -5.22 -13.01
CA ALA A 272 -37.71 -6.52 -13.63
C ALA A 272 -37.30 -7.72 -12.75
N VAL A 273 -36.14 -7.63 -12.11
CA VAL A 273 -35.67 -8.71 -11.20
C VAL A 273 -36.50 -8.81 -9.92
N LEU A 274 -37.05 -7.69 -9.44
CA LEU A 274 -37.94 -7.65 -8.26
C LEU A 274 -39.38 -8.08 -8.55
N SER A 275 -39.75 -8.22 -9.83
CA SER A 275 -41.09 -8.68 -10.24
C SER A 275 -41.05 -10.18 -10.48
N VAL A 276 -42.24 -10.82 -10.37
CA VAL A 276 -42.40 -12.21 -10.78
C VAL A 276 -42.33 -12.28 -12.31
N GLY A 277 -41.40 -13.08 -12.83
CA GLY A 277 -41.27 -13.27 -14.28
C GLY A 277 -42.32 -14.21 -14.86
N GLU A 278 -42.69 -13.99 -16.13
CA GLU A 278 -43.59 -14.90 -16.88
C GLU A 278 -42.84 -16.15 -17.34
N ARG A 279 -41.53 -16.05 -17.55
CA ARG A 279 -40.61 -17.12 -17.96
C ARG A 279 -39.61 -17.44 -16.87
N ARG A 280 -39.04 -18.63 -16.94
CA ARG A 280 -37.95 -19.04 -16.09
C ARG A 280 -36.72 -18.12 -16.29
N ARG A 281 -36.00 -17.79 -15.21
CA ARG A 281 -34.90 -16.80 -15.25
C ARG A 281 -33.62 -17.36 -14.70
N VAL A 282 -32.51 -16.87 -15.28
CA VAL A 282 -31.16 -16.89 -14.68
C VAL A 282 -30.78 -15.48 -14.34
N VAL A 283 -30.62 -15.17 -13.06
CA VAL A 283 -30.22 -13.87 -12.58
C VAL A 283 -28.74 -13.93 -12.20
N LEU A 284 -27.88 -13.31 -13.01
CA LEU A 284 -26.46 -13.16 -12.72
C LEU A 284 -26.26 -11.91 -11.88
N ALA A 285 -25.76 -12.06 -10.66
CA ALA A 285 -25.72 -10.96 -9.70
C ALA A 285 -24.36 -10.83 -8.99
N THR A 286 -24.04 -9.61 -8.58
CA THR A 286 -22.99 -9.36 -7.58
C THR A 286 -23.57 -9.51 -6.16
N SER A 287 -22.77 -9.18 -5.13
CA SER A 287 -23.19 -9.15 -3.73
C SER A 287 -24.43 -8.25 -3.44
N VAL A 288 -24.88 -7.46 -4.41
CA VAL A 288 -26.14 -6.67 -4.32
C VAL A 288 -27.36 -7.56 -4.06
N ALA A 289 -27.38 -8.78 -4.62
CA ALA A 289 -28.46 -9.74 -4.39
C ALA A 289 -28.25 -10.62 -3.15
N GLU A 290 -27.20 -10.40 -2.40
CA GLU A 290 -26.85 -11.18 -1.19
C GLU A 290 -27.77 -10.84 -0.01
N SER A 291 -28.03 -9.55 0.24
CA SER A 291 -28.86 -9.05 1.33
C SER A 291 -30.03 -8.18 0.85
N SER A 292 -29.74 -7.22 -0.03
CA SER A 292 -30.57 -6.05 -0.31
C SER A 292 -31.72 -6.28 -1.32
N LEU A 293 -31.69 -7.36 -2.12
CA LEU A 293 -32.69 -7.64 -3.13
C LEU A 293 -33.39 -8.96 -2.85
N THR A 294 -34.72 -8.96 -2.82
CA THR A 294 -35.51 -10.18 -2.81
C THR A 294 -35.95 -10.50 -4.23
N VAL A 295 -35.34 -11.52 -4.81
CA VAL A 295 -35.68 -12.03 -6.15
C VAL A 295 -36.71 -13.12 -5.98
N PRO A 296 -37.95 -12.90 -6.41
CA PRO A 296 -39.01 -13.92 -6.31
C PRO A 296 -38.73 -15.07 -7.27
N GLY A 297 -39.20 -16.27 -6.91
CA GLY A 297 -39.10 -17.47 -7.74
C GLY A 297 -37.75 -18.20 -7.67
N VAL A 298 -36.77 -17.70 -6.96
CA VAL A 298 -35.46 -18.34 -6.84
C VAL A 298 -35.54 -19.63 -6.02
N ARG A 299 -35.17 -20.74 -6.66
CA ARG A 299 -35.07 -22.08 -6.05
C ARG A 299 -33.64 -22.62 -6.08
N VAL A 300 -32.82 -22.09 -6.93
CA VAL A 300 -31.46 -22.55 -7.13
C VAL A 300 -30.50 -21.38 -7.00
N VAL A 301 -29.44 -21.59 -6.24
CA VAL A 301 -28.30 -20.66 -6.15
C VAL A 301 -27.09 -21.35 -6.76
N VAL A 302 -26.33 -20.62 -7.60
CA VAL A 302 -25.00 -21.02 -8.05
C VAL A 302 -24.00 -19.98 -7.48
N ASP A 303 -23.07 -20.43 -6.65
CA ASP A 303 -22.11 -19.56 -5.99
C ASP A 303 -20.69 -19.81 -6.50
N SER A 304 -20.07 -18.78 -7.11
CA SER A 304 -18.69 -18.84 -7.56
C SER A 304 -17.66 -18.91 -6.42
N GLY A 305 -18.08 -18.64 -5.17
CA GLY A 305 -17.20 -18.55 -4.00
C GLY A 305 -16.31 -17.32 -3.98
N LEU A 306 -16.61 -16.30 -4.80
CA LEU A 306 -15.83 -15.08 -4.90
C LEU A 306 -16.66 -13.84 -4.52
N ALA A 307 -15.94 -12.83 -3.99
CA ALA A 307 -16.47 -11.50 -3.68
C ALA A 307 -15.48 -10.42 -4.13
N ARG A 308 -15.93 -9.17 -4.20
CA ARG A 308 -15.07 -7.98 -4.40
C ARG A 308 -15.03 -7.16 -3.14
N GLU A 309 -13.79 -6.80 -2.74
CA GLU A 309 -13.54 -5.92 -1.62
C GLU A 309 -12.71 -4.72 -2.07
N PRO A 310 -13.01 -3.50 -1.61
CA PRO A 310 -12.10 -2.37 -1.76
C PRO A 310 -10.87 -2.62 -0.89
N ARG A 311 -9.69 -2.35 -1.43
CA ARG A 311 -8.43 -2.32 -0.69
C ARG A 311 -7.68 -1.05 -1.02
N VAL A 312 -7.09 -0.43 -0.02
CA VAL A 312 -6.30 0.80 -0.17
C VAL A 312 -4.83 0.50 0.09
N ASP A 313 -3.97 0.88 -0.84
CA ASP A 313 -2.53 1.01 -0.61
C ASP A 313 -2.27 2.38 0.03
N HIS A 314 -2.28 2.43 1.36
CA HIS A 314 -2.15 3.67 2.12
C HIS A 314 -0.82 4.38 1.84
N ALA A 315 0.26 3.64 1.57
CA ALA A 315 1.58 4.22 1.28
C ALA A 315 1.59 4.99 -0.05
N ARG A 316 0.69 4.65 -0.98
CA ARG A 316 0.63 5.24 -2.33
C ARG A 316 -0.65 6.02 -2.61
N GLY A 317 -1.60 6.02 -1.68
CA GLY A 317 -2.90 6.70 -1.84
C GLY A 317 -3.74 6.15 -3.01
N LEU A 318 -3.54 4.88 -3.39
CA LEU A 318 -4.26 4.22 -4.48
C LEU A 318 -5.22 3.18 -3.92
N SER A 319 -6.49 3.31 -4.28
CA SER A 319 -7.51 2.28 -4.00
C SER A 319 -7.60 1.30 -5.17
N ALA A 320 -7.83 0.03 -4.85
CA ALA A 320 -8.07 -1.01 -5.84
C ALA A 320 -9.18 -1.94 -5.34
N LEU A 321 -10.08 -2.32 -6.26
CA LEU A 321 -10.96 -3.45 -6.00
C LEU A 321 -10.15 -4.75 -6.13
N THR A 322 -10.27 -5.61 -5.14
CA THR A 322 -9.61 -6.93 -5.16
C THR A 322 -10.65 -8.04 -5.07
N THR A 323 -10.51 -9.04 -5.92
CA THR A 323 -11.34 -10.25 -5.83
C THR A 323 -10.76 -11.16 -4.75
N VAL A 324 -11.58 -11.55 -3.80
CA VAL A 324 -11.26 -12.43 -2.68
C VAL A 324 -12.19 -13.63 -2.63
N ARG A 325 -11.85 -14.63 -1.83
CA ARG A 325 -12.78 -15.70 -1.50
C ARG A 325 -13.91 -15.13 -0.63
N ALA A 326 -15.14 -15.48 -0.95
CA ALA A 326 -16.29 -15.13 -0.13
C ALA A 326 -16.19 -15.80 1.25
N SER A 327 -16.66 -15.13 2.29
CA SER A 327 -16.68 -15.70 3.64
C SER A 327 -17.75 -16.79 3.78
N GLN A 328 -17.63 -17.62 4.82
CA GLN A 328 -18.66 -18.63 5.14
C GLN A 328 -20.01 -17.97 5.42
N ALA A 329 -20.04 -16.81 6.10
CA ALA A 329 -21.27 -16.06 6.35
C ALA A 329 -21.93 -15.60 5.05
N ALA A 330 -21.15 -15.03 4.11
CA ALA A 330 -21.64 -14.67 2.78
C ALA A 330 -22.17 -15.90 2.02
N GLY A 331 -21.44 -17.01 2.04
CA GLY A 331 -21.88 -18.27 1.41
C GLY A 331 -23.18 -18.82 1.98
N ARG A 332 -23.38 -18.74 3.32
CA ARG A 332 -24.65 -19.10 3.96
C ARG A 332 -25.79 -18.18 3.55
N GLN A 333 -25.55 -16.88 3.52
CA GLN A 333 -26.54 -15.87 3.14
C GLN A 333 -26.98 -16.02 1.69
N ARG A 334 -26.05 -16.30 0.77
CA ARG A 334 -26.32 -16.61 -0.64
C ARG A 334 -27.16 -17.89 -0.78
N ALA A 335 -26.76 -18.96 -0.11
CA ALA A 335 -27.49 -20.22 -0.10
C ALA A 335 -28.92 -20.04 0.38
N GLY A 336 -29.15 -19.26 1.44
CA GLY A 336 -30.49 -18.96 1.98
C GLY A 336 -31.44 -18.31 0.98
N ARG A 337 -30.94 -17.74 -0.14
CA ARG A 337 -31.79 -17.20 -1.20
C ARG A 337 -32.62 -18.29 -1.90
N ALA A 338 -32.10 -19.52 -1.99
CA ALA A 338 -32.81 -20.66 -2.60
C ALA A 338 -33.95 -21.19 -1.74
N GLY A 339 -33.91 -21.00 -0.43
CA GLY A 339 -34.88 -21.54 0.53
C GLY A 339 -35.94 -20.53 1.02
N ARG A 340 -36.16 -19.42 0.32
CA ARG A 340 -37.11 -18.39 0.79
C ARG A 340 -38.57 -18.73 0.62
N GLU A 341 -38.94 -19.28 -0.51
CA GLU A 341 -40.33 -19.54 -0.88
C GLU A 341 -40.67 -21.00 -0.82
N ALA A 342 -39.71 -21.90 -0.97
CA ALA A 342 -39.85 -23.34 -0.86
C ALA A 342 -38.49 -24.03 -0.80
N PRO A 343 -38.41 -25.36 -0.61
CA PRO A 343 -37.16 -26.11 -0.64
C PRO A 343 -36.36 -25.86 -1.92
N GLY A 344 -35.03 -25.62 -1.75
CA GLY A 344 -34.14 -25.24 -2.84
C GLY A 344 -32.80 -25.95 -2.80
N ALA A 345 -31.89 -25.53 -3.67
CA ALA A 345 -30.52 -26.05 -3.72
C ALA A 345 -29.50 -24.95 -3.96
N VAL A 346 -28.30 -25.13 -3.40
CA VAL A 346 -27.12 -24.30 -3.68
C VAL A 346 -26.00 -25.15 -4.29
N TYR A 347 -25.50 -24.72 -5.44
CA TYR A 347 -24.36 -25.29 -6.13
C TYR A 347 -23.13 -24.44 -5.80
N ARG A 348 -22.19 -24.99 -5.02
CA ARG A 348 -20.95 -24.33 -4.63
C ARG A 348 -19.82 -24.74 -5.58
N CYS A 349 -19.29 -23.77 -6.32
CA CYS A 349 -18.22 -23.99 -7.31
C CYS A 349 -16.82 -24.17 -6.67
N TRP A 350 -16.75 -24.80 -5.51
CA TRP A 350 -15.52 -25.18 -4.81
C TRP A 350 -15.69 -26.48 -4.03
N ALA A 351 -14.59 -27.07 -3.55
CA ALA A 351 -14.62 -28.31 -2.79
C ALA A 351 -15.08 -28.09 -1.34
N GLU A 352 -15.79 -29.06 -0.78
CA GLU A 352 -16.25 -29.02 0.60
C GLU A 352 -15.09 -28.79 1.61
N ALA A 353 -13.95 -29.43 1.39
CA ALA A 353 -12.76 -29.25 2.23
C ALA A 353 -12.19 -27.82 2.22
N GLU A 354 -12.47 -27.02 1.19
CA GLU A 354 -12.08 -25.62 1.11
C GLU A 354 -12.99 -24.74 1.98
N ASP A 355 -14.25 -25.11 2.16
CA ASP A 355 -15.24 -24.30 2.88
C ASP A 355 -14.83 -24.03 4.33
N ALA A 356 -14.26 -25.04 5.00
CA ALA A 356 -13.77 -24.91 6.37
C ALA A 356 -12.58 -23.94 6.52
N ARG A 357 -11.88 -23.64 5.43
CA ARG A 357 -10.72 -22.72 5.39
C ARG A 357 -11.11 -21.29 5.02
N LEU A 358 -12.36 -21.05 4.62
CA LEU A 358 -12.84 -19.71 4.31
C LEU A 358 -12.93 -18.86 5.59
N PRO A 359 -12.72 -17.55 5.50
CA PRO A 359 -12.97 -16.64 6.61
C PRO A 359 -14.41 -16.80 7.12
N ARG A 360 -14.62 -16.77 8.42
CA ARG A 360 -15.96 -16.89 9.00
C ARG A 360 -16.87 -15.74 8.57
N PHE A 361 -16.35 -14.50 8.57
CA PHE A 361 -17.02 -13.26 8.21
C PHE A 361 -16.20 -12.46 7.20
N PRO A 362 -16.80 -11.54 6.42
CA PRO A 362 -16.06 -10.59 5.60
C PRO A 362 -15.23 -9.66 6.50
N ALA A 363 -14.12 -9.14 5.95
CA ALA A 363 -13.33 -8.16 6.68
C ALA A 363 -14.16 -6.88 6.90
N PRO A 364 -14.21 -6.32 8.14
CA PRO A 364 -14.87 -5.04 8.38
C PRO A 364 -14.24 -3.94 7.53
N GLU A 365 -15.06 -3.05 6.95
CA GLU A 365 -14.54 -1.98 6.08
C GLU A 365 -13.53 -1.07 6.79
N ILE A 366 -13.67 -0.83 8.09
CA ILE A 366 -12.71 -0.05 8.88
C ILE A 366 -11.27 -0.59 8.80
N LYS A 367 -11.09 -1.88 8.53
CA LYS A 367 -9.76 -2.51 8.40
C LYS A 367 -9.13 -2.37 7.02
N VAL A 368 -9.94 -2.14 5.97
CA VAL A 368 -9.50 -2.27 4.57
C VAL A 368 -9.81 -1.06 3.70
N ALA A 369 -10.71 -0.16 4.12
CA ALA A 369 -11.14 1.02 3.36
C ALA A 369 -10.22 2.23 3.57
N ASP A 370 -10.44 3.26 2.73
CA ASP A 370 -9.88 4.59 2.95
C ASP A 370 -10.57 5.26 4.14
N LEU A 371 -9.82 5.59 5.17
CA LEU A 371 -10.36 6.19 6.40
C LEU A 371 -10.41 7.71 6.37
N THR A 372 -10.10 8.38 5.26
CA THR A 372 -10.04 9.86 5.19
C THR A 372 -11.39 10.51 5.56
N ALA A 373 -12.51 9.98 5.04
CA ALA A 373 -13.83 10.48 5.37
C ALA A 373 -14.21 10.19 6.82
N PHE A 374 -13.91 8.98 7.31
CA PHE A 374 -14.12 8.58 8.69
C PHE A 374 -13.33 9.46 9.67
N ALA A 375 -12.03 9.67 9.43
CA ALA A 375 -11.18 10.50 10.28
C ALA A 375 -11.68 11.96 10.35
N LEU A 376 -12.18 12.49 9.21
CA LEU A 376 -12.81 13.82 9.22
C LEU A 376 -14.10 13.84 10.05
N GLN A 377 -14.94 12.82 9.93
CA GLN A 377 -16.17 12.71 10.70
C GLN A 377 -15.87 12.61 12.20
N ALA A 378 -14.90 11.79 12.60
CA ALA A 378 -14.45 11.65 13.97
C ALA A 378 -13.86 12.97 14.52
N ALA A 379 -13.04 13.67 13.72
CA ALA A 379 -12.51 14.98 14.09
C ALA A 379 -13.62 16.04 14.27
N CYS A 380 -14.62 16.06 13.37
CA CYS A 380 -15.79 16.94 13.50
C CYS A 380 -16.67 16.58 14.69
N TRP A 381 -16.66 15.31 15.10
CA TRP A 381 -17.38 14.83 16.29
C TRP A 381 -16.69 15.21 17.59
N GLY A 382 -15.42 15.61 17.54
CA GLY A 382 -14.63 16.01 18.70
C GLY A 382 -13.63 14.96 19.18
N ASP A 383 -13.54 13.80 18.51
CA ASP A 383 -12.61 12.72 18.82
C ASP A 383 -11.74 12.36 17.59
N PRO A 384 -10.70 13.16 17.29
CA PRO A 384 -9.89 13.00 16.07
C PRO A 384 -9.16 11.67 15.97
N ASP A 385 -8.92 11.00 17.09
CA ASP A 385 -8.28 9.67 17.13
C ASP A 385 -9.28 8.52 17.14
N ALA A 386 -10.58 8.84 17.28
CA ALA A 386 -11.68 7.89 17.47
C ALA A 386 -11.43 6.91 18.64
N ALA A 387 -10.71 7.37 19.67
CA ALA A 387 -10.33 6.54 20.82
C ALA A 387 -11.46 6.43 21.86
N GLY A 388 -12.32 7.46 21.96
CA GLY A 388 -13.50 7.49 22.83
C GLY A 388 -14.76 6.93 22.18
N LEU A 389 -14.75 6.69 20.87
CA LEU A 389 -15.90 6.15 20.15
C LEU A 389 -16.09 4.65 20.40
N ALA A 390 -17.31 4.23 20.67
CA ALA A 390 -17.69 2.83 20.80
C ALA A 390 -17.70 2.14 19.43
N LEU A 391 -16.53 1.72 18.94
CA LEU A 391 -16.36 1.02 17.68
C LEU A 391 -16.21 -0.48 17.92
N LEU A 392 -16.82 -1.31 17.07
CA LEU A 392 -16.65 -2.77 17.13
C LEU A 392 -15.22 -3.21 16.86
N ASP A 393 -14.52 -2.49 15.98
CA ASP A 393 -13.11 -2.67 15.66
C ASP A 393 -12.38 -1.33 15.68
N ALA A 394 -11.22 -1.29 16.31
CA ALA A 394 -10.37 -0.11 16.26
C ALA A 394 -9.83 0.13 14.83
N PRO A 395 -9.79 1.39 14.37
CA PRO A 395 -9.19 1.72 13.08
C PRO A 395 -7.69 1.43 13.11
N PRO A 396 -7.10 0.89 12.01
CA PRO A 396 -5.65 0.67 11.94
C PRO A 396 -4.87 1.98 12.05
N ALA A 397 -3.88 2.04 12.95
CA ALA A 397 -3.11 3.26 13.22
C ALA A 397 -2.44 3.83 11.96
N GLY A 398 -1.89 2.98 11.08
CA GLY A 398 -1.29 3.42 9.81
C GLY A 398 -2.30 4.03 8.84
N ALA A 399 -3.53 3.50 8.79
CA ALA A 399 -4.60 4.06 7.96
C ALA A 399 -5.08 5.41 8.49
N MET A 400 -5.21 5.56 9.82
CA MET A 400 -5.56 6.83 10.46
C MET A 400 -4.46 7.88 10.25
N ALA A 401 -3.19 7.52 10.36
CA ALA A 401 -2.08 8.42 10.10
C ALA A 401 -2.08 8.93 8.64
N ALA A 402 -2.30 8.02 7.67
CA ALA A 402 -2.44 8.39 6.26
C ALA A 402 -3.65 9.29 6.02
N ALA A 403 -4.80 8.98 6.62
CA ALA A 403 -6.00 9.80 6.54
C ALA A 403 -5.76 11.22 7.11
N ARG A 404 -5.12 11.33 8.29
CA ARG A 404 -4.78 12.61 8.92
C ARG A 404 -3.83 13.42 8.05
N SER A 405 -2.81 12.81 7.45
CA SER A 405 -1.90 13.49 6.52
C SER A 405 -2.66 14.11 5.34
N VAL A 406 -3.62 13.40 4.77
CA VAL A 406 -4.49 13.92 3.72
C VAL A 406 -5.34 15.09 4.24
N LEU A 407 -5.97 14.95 5.39
CA LEU A 407 -6.84 15.98 5.98
C LEU A 407 -6.06 17.26 6.32
N THR A 408 -4.84 17.13 6.84
CA THR A 408 -3.94 18.26 7.07
C THR A 408 -3.57 18.94 5.75
N ALA A 409 -3.22 18.16 4.72
CA ALA A 409 -2.86 18.68 3.39
C ALA A 409 -4.00 19.46 2.72
N VAL A 410 -5.25 19.09 2.97
CA VAL A 410 -6.43 19.82 2.46
C VAL A 410 -6.93 20.92 3.41
N GLY A 411 -6.26 21.12 4.55
CA GLY A 411 -6.63 22.11 5.57
C GLY A 411 -7.91 21.77 6.34
N ALA A 412 -8.31 20.49 6.35
CA ALA A 412 -9.52 20.03 7.04
C ALA A 412 -9.31 19.83 8.55
N VAL A 413 -8.10 19.56 8.97
CA VAL A 413 -7.70 19.44 10.37
C VAL A 413 -6.44 20.26 10.64
N ASP A 414 -6.28 20.70 11.88
CA ASP A 414 -5.09 21.40 12.38
C ASP A 414 -3.96 20.40 12.75
N GLY A 415 -2.87 20.93 13.35
CA GLY A 415 -1.72 20.13 13.78
C GLY A 415 -2.05 19.10 14.86
N ASP A 416 -3.09 19.34 15.67
CA ASP A 416 -3.57 18.44 16.72
C ASP A 416 -4.63 17.44 16.21
N GLY A 417 -4.96 17.51 14.92
CA GLY A 417 -5.96 16.65 14.27
C GLY A 417 -7.41 17.11 14.48
N ARG A 418 -7.64 18.27 15.10
CA ARG A 418 -8.98 18.82 15.30
C ARG A 418 -9.54 19.40 14.01
N ALA A 419 -10.85 19.25 13.81
CA ALA A 419 -11.53 19.80 12.64
C ALA A 419 -11.45 21.33 12.61
N THR A 420 -11.05 21.89 11.48
CA THR A 420 -11.11 23.33 11.19
C THR A 420 -12.50 23.71 10.71
N GLU A 421 -12.80 25.02 10.58
CA GLU A 421 -14.02 25.49 9.90
C GLU A 421 -14.14 24.91 8.49
N ARG A 422 -12.99 24.82 7.78
CA ARG A 422 -12.91 24.21 6.48
C ARG A 422 -13.23 22.70 6.54
N GLY A 423 -12.72 21.98 7.54
CA GLY A 423 -13.03 20.58 7.76
C GLY A 423 -14.52 20.34 7.98
N THR A 424 -15.14 21.18 8.81
CA THR A 424 -16.59 21.15 9.04
C THR A 424 -17.39 21.41 7.75
N ALA A 425 -16.96 22.37 6.93
CA ALA A 425 -17.58 22.64 5.63
C ALA A 425 -17.44 21.44 4.69
N LEU A 426 -16.26 20.81 4.63
CA LEU A 426 -15.99 19.60 3.82
C LEU A 426 -16.87 18.41 4.26
N ALA A 427 -17.01 18.18 5.56
CA ALA A 427 -17.84 17.10 6.10
C ALA A 427 -19.32 17.25 5.70
N ARG A 428 -19.83 18.49 5.65
CA ARG A 428 -21.22 18.80 5.28
C ARG A 428 -21.55 18.56 3.82
N LEU A 429 -20.56 18.53 2.92
CA LEU A 429 -20.75 18.29 1.48
C LEU A 429 -21.18 16.85 1.18
N GLY A 430 -20.92 15.91 2.07
CA GLY A 430 -21.16 14.48 1.84
C GLY A 430 -20.36 13.93 0.66
N LEU A 431 -19.15 14.42 0.51
CA LEU A 431 -18.14 13.98 -0.46
C LEU A 431 -16.91 13.45 0.27
N HIS A 432 -16.13 12.67 -0.43
CA HIS A 432 -14.78 12.41 0.04
C HIS A 432 -14.02 13.75 0.19
N PRO A 433 -13.25 13.99 1.28
CA PRO A 433 -12.62 15.28 1.58
C PRO A 433 -11.78 15.85 0.44
N ARG A 434 -11.11 14.98 -0.34
CA ARG A 434 -10.34 15.37 -1.53
C ARG A 434 -11.21 16.00 -2.63
N LEU A 435 -12.38 15.40 -2.89
CA LEU A 435 -13.36 15.93 -3.86
C LEU A 435 -14.02 17.19 -3.32
N GLY A 436 -14.28 17.25 -2.01
CA GLY A 436 -14.75 18.46 -1.34
C GLY A 436 -13.78 19.61 -1.50
N ARG A 437 -12.48 19.39 -1.32
CA ARG A 437 -11.43 20.38 -1.61
C ARG A 437 -11.52 20.90 -3.03
N ALA A 438 -11.55 19.98 -4.00
CA ALA A 438 -11.60 20.36 -5.43
C ALA A 438 -12.87 21.15 -5.80
N LEU A 439 -13.98 20.92 -5.07
CA LEU A 439 -15.22 21.67 -5.24
C LEU A 439 -15.10 23.09 -4.65
N LEU A 440 -14.47 23.25 -3.49
CA LEU A 440 -14.38 24.55 -2.79
C LEU A 440 -13.27 25.45 -3.36
N ASP A 441 -12.14 24.87 -3.79
CA ASP A 441 -10.98 25.62 -4.31
C ASP A 441 -10.98 25.73 -5.85
N GLY A 442 -11.81 24.92 -6.50
CA GLY A 442 -11.90 24.89 -7.95
C GLY A 442 -12.80 26.00 -8.53
N PRO A 443 -12.87 26.08 -9.87
CA PRO A 443 -13.76 27.01 -10.54
C PRO A 443 -15.23 26.62 -10.34
N ASP A 444 -16.16 27.57 -10.54
CA ASP A 444 -17.60 27.32 -10.42
C ASP A 444 -18.11 26.16 -11.28
N ALA A 445 -17.51 25.96 -12.46
CA ALA A 445 -17.76 24.80 -13.34
C ALA A 445 -17.24 23.47 -12.76
N GLY A 446 -16.39 23.52 -11.73
CA GLY A 446 -15.77 22.34 -11.10
C GLY A 446 -16.78 21.35 -10.51
N ALA A 447 -17.97 21.81 -10.13
CA ALA A 447 -19.04 20.93 -9.61
C ALA A 447 -19.41 19.82 -10.61
N GLU A 448 -19.32 20.06 -11.90
CA GLU A 448 -19.61 19.07 -12.96
C GLU A 448 -18.56 17.97 -13.00
N VAL A 449 -17.30 18.34 -12.86
CA VAL A 449 -16.16 17.40 -12.82
C VAL A 449 -16.17 16.61 -11.52
N VAL A 450 -16.41 17.28 -10.38
CA VAL A 450 -16.52 16.60 -9.08
C VAL A 450 -17.67 15.60 -9.08
N ALA A 451 -18.83 15.94 -9.66
CA ALA A 451 -19.95 15.03 -9.83
C ALA A 451 -19.55 13.80 -10.67
N LEU A 452 -18.79 14.02 -11.76
CA LEU A 452 -18.30 12.94 -12.62
C LEU A 452 -17.35 12.01 -11.85
N LEU A 453 -16.43 12.55 -11.06
CA LEU A 453 -15.50 11.77 -10.24
C LEU A 453 -16.19 11.01 -9.09
N SER A 454 -17.28 11.57 -8.53
CA SER A 454 -18.02 10.95 -7.43
C SER A 454 -18.96 9.82 -7.86
N GLU A 455 -19.46 9.85 -9.10
CA GLU A 455 -20.40 8.88 -9.67
C GLU A 455 -19.73 7.85 -10.59
N GLU A 456 -18.40 7.93 -10.80
CA GLU A 456 -17.63 7.12 -11.75
C GLU A 456 -18.27 6.99 -13.15
N PRO A 457 -17.71 7.63 -14.18
CA PRO A 457 -18.29 7.59 -15.53
C PRO A 457 -18.23 6.17 -16.14
N PRO A 458 -19.12 5.87 -17.09
CA PRO A 458 -19.05 4.64 -17.87
C PRO A 458 -17.70 4.52 -18.59
N ARG A 459 -17.21 3.29 -18.77
CA ARG A 459 -15.93 3.04 -19.46
C ARG A 459 -15.93 3.51 -20.92
N GLU A 460 -17.09 3.54 -21.53
CA GLU A 460 -17.30 3.99 -22.89
C GLU A 460 -17.00 5.49 -23.07
N TYR A 461 -16.94 6.26 -21.98
CA TYR A 461 -16.54 7.66 -22.01
C TYR A 461 -15.01 7.86 -22.18
N GLY A 462 -14.23 6.78 -22.11
CA GLY A 462 -12.78 6.79 -22.31
C GLY A 462 -12.01 7.10 -21.03
N ASP A 463 -10.72 7.40 -21.20
CA ASP A 463 -9.78 7.69 -20.12
C ASP A 463 -9.41 9.18 -20.00
N ASP A 464 -9.92 10.02 -20.91
CA ASP A 464 -9.80 11.47 -20.86
C ASP A 464 -10.99 12.10 -20.12
N LEU A 465 -10.71 12.74 -19.00
CA LEU A 465 -11.71 13.35 -18.12
C LEU A 465 -12.48 14.50 -18.80
N GLY A 466 -11.82 15.29 -19.66
CA GLY A 466 -12.47 16.34 -20.45
C GLY A 466 -13.44 15.77 -21.48
N ALA A 467 -13.05 14.71 -22.17
CA ALA A 467 -13.93 13.99 -23.09
C ALA A 467 -15.11 13.33 -22.37
N ALA A 468 -14.87 12.75 -21.18
CA ALA A 468 -15.92 12.18 -20.34
C ALA A 468 -16.93 13.24 -19.88
N LEU A 469 -16.46 14.45 -19.53
CA LEU A 469 -17.32 15.58 -19.18
C LEU A 469 -18.23 15.97 -20.36
N ARG A 470 -17.67 16.12 -21.54
CA ARG A 470 -18.44 16.41 -22.77
C ARG A 470 -19.47 15.31 -23.08
N ALA A 471 -19.11 14.03 -22.84
CA ALA A 471 -20.03 12.91 -23.02
C ALA A 471 -21.21 12.97 -22.04
N ALA A 472 -20.94 13.24 -20.75
CA ALA A 472 -21.99 13.37 -19.73
C ALA A 472 -22.96 14.51 -20.02
N ARG A 473 -22.47 15.64 -20.54
CA ARG A 473 -23.31 16.78 -20.95
C ARG A 473 -24.20 16.46 -22.15
N ARG A 474 -23.68 15.75 -23.19
CA ARG A 474 -24.51 15.31 -24.33
C ARG A 474 -25.69 14.49 -23.89
N GLY A 475 -25.49 13.65 -22.86
CA GLY A 475 -26.57 12.82 -22.31
C GLY A 475 -26.93 11.65 -23.26
N GLY A 476 -28.12 11.08 -23.05
CA GLY A 476 -28.63 9.96 -23.85
C GLY A 476 -28.59 8.63 -23.13
N ASP A 477 -27.98 8.56 -21.94
CA ASP A 477 -27.90 7.36 -21.11
C ASP A 477 -28.39 7.59 -19.67
N GLY A 478 -28.58 6.50 -18.93
CA GLY A 478 -29.02 6.55 -17.55
C GLY A 478 -28.01 7.15 -16.57
N TYR A 479 -26.72 7.25 -16.98
CA TYR A 479 -25.69 7.90 -16.19
C TYR A 479 -25.85 9.42 -16.15
N ALA A 480 -26.10 10.03 -17.30
CA ALA A 480 -26.21 11.49 -17.43
C ALA A 480 -27.34 12.07 -16.54
N GLY A 481 -28.43 11.34 -16.35
CA GLY A 481 -29.51 11.75 -15.43
C GLY A 481 -29.05 11.83 -13.99
N ARG A 482 -28.34 10.82 -13.51
CA ARG A 482 -27.77 10.78 -12.14
C ARG A 482 -26.70 11.85 -11.96
N TRP A 483 -25.81 11.99 -12.91
CA TRP A 483 -24.76 13.02 -12.92
C TRP A 483 -25.35 14.43 -12.82
N ARG A 484 -26.38 14.77 -13.61
CA ARG A 484 -27.05 16.10 -13.52
C ARG A 484 -27.70 16.32 -12.16
N ALA A 485 -28.30 15.30 -11.54
CA ALA A 485 -28.85 15.41 -10.21
C ALA A 485 -27.76 15.70 -9.18
N GLU A 486 -26.63 15.02 -9.28
CA GLU A 486 -25.48 15.24 -8.41
C GLU A 486 -24.86 16.64 -8.60
N VAL A 487 -24.71 17.13 -9.83
CA VAL A 487 -24.25 18.50 -10.12
C VAL A 487 -25.15 19.53 -9.42
N ARG A 488 -26.47 19.37 -9.53
CA ARG A 488 -27.42 20.29 -8.84
C ARG A 488 -27.22 20.28 -7.33
N ARG A 489 -27.06 19.08 -6.76
CA ARG A 489 -26.81 18.91 -5.31
C ARG A 489 -25.52 19.59 -4.86
N LEU A 490 -24.44 19.41 -5.63
CA LEU A 490 -23.11 19.97 -5.31
C LEU A 490 -23.11 21.50 -5.40
N ARG A 491 -23.73 22.05 -6.46
CA ARG A 491 -23.88 23.52 -6.60
C ARG A 491 -24.66 24.12 -5.44
N ALA A 492 -25.76 23.51 -5.06
CA ALA A 492 -26.55 23.95 -3.89
C ALA A 492 -25.75 23.90 -2.59
N GLY A 493 -24.93 22.83 -2.38
CA GLY A 493 -24.12 22.65 -1.17
C GLY A 493 -22.91 23.57 -1.08
N ALA A 494 -22.31 23.95 -2.21
CA ALA A 494 -21.13 24.82 -2.28
C ALA A 494 -21.48 26.32 -2.43
N GLY A 495 -22.75 26.66 -2.65
CA GLY A 495 -23.16 28.05 -2.89
C GLY A 495 -22.65 28.63 -4.23
N THR A 496 -22.15 27.78 -5.13
CA THR A 496 -21.60 28.20 -6.42
C THR A 496 -22.70 28.48 -7.44
N ARG A 497 -22.60 29.61 -8.13
CA ARG A 497 -23.42 29.96 -9.30
C ARG A 497 -22.67 29.50 -10.54
N GLY A 498 -23.31 28.83 -11.47
CA GLY A 498 -22.66 28.33 -12.69
C GLY A 498 -21.99 29.48 -13.46
N GLY A 499 -20.68 29.53 -13.44
CA GLY A 499 -19.85 30.42 -14.21
C GLY A 499 -19.52 29.83 -15.59
N GLN A 500 -19.55 30.66 -16.64
CA GLN A 500 -19.02 30.36 -17.94
C GLN A 500 -17.56 30.81 -18.02
N ASP A 501 -16.77 30.09 -18.87
CA ASP A 501 -15.48 30.50 -19.46
C ASP A 501 -14.17 29.93 -18.87
N SER A 502 -14.12 28.62 -18.71
CA SER A 502 -12.84 27.93 -18.93
C SER A 502 -13.08 26.70 -19.83
N SER A 503 -12.10 26.32 -20.66
CA SER A 503 -12.24 25.13 -21.49
C SER A 503 -12.48 23.92 -20.58
N ASP A 504 -13.32 22.96 -21.02
CA ASP A 504 -13.63 21.74 -20.28
C ASP A 504 -12.39 20.98 -19.83
N ASP A 505 -11.38 20.91 -20.68
CA ASP A 505 -10.13 20.23 -20.42
C ASP A 505 -9.33 20.89 -19.30
N ARG A 506 -9.29 22.24 -19.28
CA ARG A 506 -8.60 23.00 -18.23
C ARG A 506 -9.32 22.86 -16.87
N THR A 507 -10.64 22.93 -16.87
CA THR A 507 -11.46 22.70 -15.67
C THR A 507 -11.27 21.28 -15.15
N ALA A 508 -11.35 20.29 -16.02
CA ALA A 508 -11.15 18.88 -15.67
C ALA A 508 -9.76 18.63 -15.08
N GLY A 509 -8.72 19.22 -15.69
CA GLY A 509 -7.34 19.11 -15.23
C GLY A 509 -7.12 19.73 -13.85
N LEU A 510 -7.59 20.97 -13.65
CA LEU A 510 -7.44 21.66 -12.38
C LEU A 510 -8.19 20.95 -11.24
N VAL A 511 -9.44 20.53 -11.48
CA VAL A 511 -10.24 19.82 -10.47
C VAL A 511 -9.59 18.47 -10.12
N ALA A 512 -9.10 17.70 -11.10
CA ALA A 512 -8.40 16.45 -10.84
C ALA A 512 -7.11 16.67 -10.04
N ALA A 513 -6.33 17.69 -10.37
CA ALA A 513 -5.10 18.04 -9.66
C ALA A 513 -5.37 18.50 -8.21
N LEU A 514 -6.40 19.30 -7.99
CA LEU A 514 -6.82 19.74 -6.66
C LEU A 514 -7.32 18.57 -5.78
N ALA A 515 -8.06 17.63 -6.39
CA ALA A 515 -8.55 16.44 -5.68
C ALA A 515 -7.42 15.48 -5.32
N PHE A 516 -6.44 15.31 -6.20
CA PHE A 516 -5.39 14.30 -6.07
C PHE A 516 -4.00 14.91 -6.34
N PRO A 517 -3.51 15.84 -5.50
CA PRO A 517 -2.24 16.52 -5.73
C PRO A 517 -1.04 15.55 -5.79
N GLU A 518 -1.07 14.46 -5.03
CA GLU A 518 -0.03 13.42 -5.06
C GLU A 518 -0.05 12.57 -6.35
N ARG A 519 -1.09 12.70 -7.18
CA ARG A 519 -1.24 12.01 -8.47
C ARG A 519 -1.03 12.93 -9.67
N VAL A 520 -0.64 14.18 -9.45
CA VAL A 520 -0.07 15.01 -10.52
C VAL A 520 1.18 14.31 -11.03
N ALA A 521 1.33 14.18 -12.36
CA ALA A 521 2.36 13.34 -12.93
C ALA A 521 3.04 14.00 -14.14
N LYS A 522 4.36 13.88 -14.22
CA LYS A 522 5.21 14.36 -15.32
C LYS A 522 5.63 13.19 -16.19
N ALA A 523 5.66 13.40 -17.50
CA ALA A 523 6.16 12.41 -18.45
C ALA A 523 7.63 12.08 -18.17
N ASP A 524 7.97 10.78 -18.09
CA ASP A 524 9.32 10.30 -17.82
C ASP A 524 9.53 8.91 -18.43
N GLY A 525 10.37 8.83 -19.48
CA GLY A 525 10.81 7.55 -20.08
C GLY A 525 9.67 6.66 -20.60
N GLY A 526 8.61 7.24 -21.21
CA GLY A 526 7.47 6.50 -21.76
C GLY A 526 6.36 6.17 -20.76
N SER A 527 6.56 6.54 -19.50
CA SER A 527 5.58 6.49 -18.41
C SER A 527 5.40 7.89 -17.79
N TYR A 528 4.58 7.99 -16.77
CA TYR A 528 4.37 9.21 -15.99
C TYR A 528 4.78 8.99 -14.54
N LEU A 529 5.69 9.82 -14.02
CA LEU A 529 6.07 9.82 -12.62
C LEU A 529 5.10 10.71 -11.85
N MET A 530 4.33 10.13 -10.94
CA MET A 530 3.45 10.86 -10.03
C MET A 530 4.24 11.51 -8.88
N ALA A 531 3.73 12.60 -8.34
CA ALA A 531 4.32 13.26 -7.17
C ALA A 531 4.46 12.32 -5.96
N SER A 532 3.63 11.28 -5.85
CA SER A 532 3.74 10.20 -4.86
C SER A 532 4.95 9.27 -5.06
N GLY A 533 5.70 9.39 -6.16
CA GLY A 533 6.78 8.47 -6.53
C GLY A 533 6.35 7.22 -7.28
N THR A 534 5.06 7.00 -7.45
CA THR A 534 4.55 5.86 -8.22
C THR A 534 4.51 6.20 -9.71
N ARG A 535 4.99 5.28 -10.54
CA ARG A 535 4.87 5.41 -12.01
C ARG A 535 3.51 4.96 -12.50
N ALA A 536 2.98 5.66 -13.50
CA ALA A 536 1.69 5.37 -14.13
C ALA A 536 1.84 5.21 -15.64
N GLU A 537 1.03 4.33 -16.21
CA GLU A 537 1.00 4.04 -17.66
C GLU A 537 -0.39 4.33 -18.23
N LEU A 538 -0.42 4.98 -19.39
CA LEU A 538 -1.62 5.16 -20.21
C LEU A 538 -1.81 3.95 -21.14
N ALA A 539 -3.06 3.67 -21.50
CA ALA A 539 -3.37 2.68 -22.54
C ALA A 539 -2.75 3.05 -23.89
N GLU A 540 -2.49 2.05 -24.76
CA GLU A 540 -1.85 2.32 -26.07
C GLU A 540 -2.62 3.29 -26.96
N GLY A 541 -3.95 3.30 -26.91
CA GLY A 541 -4.84 4.20 -27.67
C GLY A 541 -5.27 5.46 -26.92
N SER A 542 -4.68 5.80 -25.78
CA SER A 542 -5.08 6.97 -25.00
C SER A 542 -4.81 8.28 -25.72
N PRO A 543 -5.79 9.21 -25.82
CA PRO A 543 -5.57 10.54 -26.36
C PRO A 543 -4.66 11.42 -25.51
N LEU A 544 -4.40 11.03 -24.28
CA LEU A 544 -3.53 11.76 -23.33
C LEU A 544 -2.04 11.51 -23.57
N ARG A 545 -1.68 10.58 -24.45
CA ARG A 545 -0.28 10.29 -24.79
C ARG A 545 0.39 11.51 -25.42
N GLY A 546 1.62 11.78 -25.00
CA GLY A 546 2.40 12.93 -25.48
C GLY A 546 2.22 14.20 -24.65
N ALA A 547 1.29 14.22 -23.71
CA ALA A 547 1.21 15.32 -22.75
C ALA A 547 2.42 15.33 -21.81
N SER A 548 3.00 16.49 -21.55
CA SER A 548 4.13 16.63 -20.61
C SER A 548 3.70 16.41 -19.16
N TRP A 549 2.46 16.80 -18.84
CA TRP A 549 1.88 16.70 -17.51
C TRP A 549 0.44 16.21 -17.57
N ILE A 550 0.07 15.36 -16.64
CA ILE A 550 -1.31 14.90 -16.45
C ILE A 550 -1.69 14.91 -14.95
N ALA A 551 -2.96 15.12 -14.67
CA ALA A 551 -3.56 14.87 -13.36
C ALA A 551 -4.33 13.56 -13.40
N VAL A 552 -3.90 12.56 -12.65
CA VAL A 552 -4.48 11.22 -12.64
C VAL A 552 -5.61 11.17 -11.60
N ALA A 553 -6.85 11.14 -12.08
CA ALA A 553 -8.01 11.07 -11.20
C ALA A 553 -8.29 9.64 -10.70
N VAL A 554 -8.23 8.66 -11.61
CA VAL A 554 -8.45 7.25 -11.29
C VAL A 554 -7.32 6.39 -11.86
N ALA A 555 -6.68 5.62 -11.00
CA ALA A 555 -5.71 4.63 -11.40
C ALA A 555 -5.89 3.35 -10.59
N ASP A 556 -5.66 2.20 -11.23
CA ASP A 556 -5.55 0.91 -10.57
C ASP A 556 -4.10 0.41 -10.62
N ARG A 557 -3.68 -0.27 -9.57
CA ARG A 557 -2.38 -0.94 -9.54
C ARG A 557 -2.59 -2.45 -9.44
N PRO A 558 -2.43 -3.17 -10.55
CA PRO A 558 -2.48 -4.63 -10.50
C PRO A 558 -1.36 -5.16 -9.59
N VAL A 559 -1.70 -6.08 -8.70
CA VAL A 559 -0.72 -6.73 -7.81
C VAL A 559 0.38 -7.37 -8.67
N GLY A 560 1.66 -7.16 -8.31
CA GLY A 560 2.82 -7.67 -9.05
C GLY A 560 3.28 -6.82 -10.25
N ARG A 561 2.64 -5.67 -10.53
CA ARG A 561 3.16 -4.69 -11.50
C ARG A 561 3.84 -3.52 -10.81
N GLY A 562 4.96 -3.08 -11.37
CA GLY A 562 5.71 -1.90 -10.88
C GLY A 562 4.95 -0.59 -11.09
N HIS A 563 4.10 -0.51 -12.14
CA HIS A 563 3.42 0.70 -12.56
C HIS A 563 1.91 0.63 -12.33
N ALA A 564 1.30 1.76 -11.98
CA ALA A 564 -0.14 1.93 -11.94
C ALA A 564 -0.69 2.11 -13.36
N ARG A 565 -1.89 1.63 -13.62
CA ARG A 565 -2.59 1.84 -14.88
C ARG A 565 -3.58 2.99 -14.73
N VAL A 566 -3.43 4.01 -15.55
CA VAL A 566 -4.37 5.14 -15.60
C VAL A 566 -5.70 4.66 -16.17
N ARG A 567 -6.78 5.04 -15.50
CA ARG A 567 -8.18 4.79 -15.93
C ARG A 567 -8.90 6.05 -16.33
N LEU A 568 -8.54 7.16 -15.67
CA LEU A 568 -9.12 8.47 -15.95
C LEU A 568 -8.11 9.53 -15.55
N ALA A 569 -7.76 10.43 -16.45
CA ALA A 569 -6.85 11.53 -16.20
C ALA A 569 -7.21 12.74 -17.09
N ALA A 570 -6.59 13.85 -16.81
CA ALA A 570 -6.68 15.04 -17.65
C ALA A 570 -5.31 15.64 -17.91
N VAL A 571 -5.13 16.28 -19.08
CA VAL A 571 -3.92 17.06 -19.38
C VAL A 571 -3.91 18.31 -18.52
N ILE A 572 -2.75 18.64 -17.96
CA ILE A 572 -2.50 19.88 -17.21
C ILE A 572 -1.19 20.52 -17.70
N ASP A 573 -0.96 21.75 -17.30
CA ASP A 573 0.35 22.41 -17.42
C ASP A 573 1.12 22.36 -16.08
N GLU A 574 2.40 22.71 -16.14
CA GLU A 574 3.25 22.75 -14.95
C GLU A 574 2.78 23.76 -13.90
N ALA A 575 2.22 24.89 -14.34
CA ALA A 575 1.70 25.92 -13.44
C ALA A 575 0.51 25.39 -12.62
N THR A 576 -0.41 24.65 -13.26
CA THR A 576 -1.51 23.94 -12.58
C THR A 576 -0.98 22.88 -11.62
N ALA A 577 0.04 22.09 -12.05
CA ALA A 577 0.68 21.10 -11.22
C ALA A 577 1.27 21.71 -9.92
N ARG A 578 2.04 22.79 -10.08
CA ARG A 578 2.67 23.52 -8.95
C ARG A 578 1.63 24.12 -8.00
N SER A 579 0.60 24.74 -8.54
CA SER A 579 -0.46 25.39 -7.75
C SER A 579 -1.29 24.35 -6.97
N ALA A 580 -1.78 23.31 -7.65
CA ALA A 580 -2.64 22.31 -7.04
C ALA A 580 -1.91 21.43 -5.97
N ALA A 581 -0.63 21.15 -6.21
CA ALA A 581 0.21 20.34 -5.35
C ALA A 581 1.23 21.18 -4.53
N ALA A 582 0.95 22.45 -4.27
CA ALA A 582 1.86 23.37 -3.56
C ALA A 582 2.31 22.83 -2.19
N SER A 583 1.46 22.06 -1.49
CA SER A 583 1.81 21.41 -0.23
C SER A 583 2.92 20.34 -0.35
N LEU A 584 3.16 19.83 -1.57
CA LEU A 584 4.19 18.84 -1.87
C LEU A 584 5.46 19.49 -2.45
N HIS A 585 5.44 20.82 -2.65
CA HIS A 585 6.60 21.55 -3.15
C HIS A 585 7.69 21.60 -2.09
N ARG A 586 8.91 21.28 -2.48
CA ARG A 586 10.11 21.33 -1.64
C ARG A 586 11.27 21.87 -2.44
N GLU A 587 12.05 22.74 -1.81
CA GLU A 587 13.40 23.08 -2.25
C GLU A 587 14.38 22.48 -1.24
N GLY A 588 15.44 21.92 -1.74
CA GLY A 588 16.45 21.29 -0.91
C GLY A 588 17.83 21.33 -1.55
N GLU A 589 18.84 21.25 -0.71
CA GLU A 589 20.24 21.12 -1.14
C GLU A 589 20.62 19.65 -1.05
N GLU A 590 21.11 19.10 -2.15
CA GLU A 590 21.63 17.74 -2.22
C GLU A 590 23.11 17.77 -2.46
N VAL A 591 23.87 17.15 -1.54
CA VAL A 591 25.30 16.97 -1.65
C VAL A 591 25.59 15.50 -1.41
N HIS A 592 26.04 14.80 -2.43
CA HIS A 592 26.32 13.37 -2.34
C HIS A 592 27.38 12.95 -3.35
N TRP A 593 27.94 11.75 -3.18
CA TRP A 593 28.89 11.17 -4.12
C TRP A 593 28.13 10.45 -5.24
N ALA A 594 28.29 10.90 -6.48
CA ALA A 594 27.72 10.28 -7.67
C ALA A 594 28.62 10.50 -8.88
N ASP A 595 28.59 9.59 -9.85
CA ASP A 595 29.36 9.65 -11.08
C ASP A 595 30.88 9.86 -10.85
N GLY A 596 31.38 9.38 -9.71
CA GLY A 596 32.79 9.44 -9.33
C GLY A 596 33.27 10.79 -8.80
N ASP A 597 32.37 11.72 -8.45
CA ASP A 597 32.72 13.01 -7.82
C ASP A 597 31.64 13.47 -6.84
N VAL A 598 31.88 14.59 -6.15
CA VAL A 598 30.87 15.26 -5.33
C VAL A 598 29.91 16.01 -6.23
N VAL A 599 28.64 15.63 -6.18
CA VAL A 599 27.54 16.36 -6.81
C VAL A 599 26.90 17.24 -5.75
N ALA A 600 26.94 18.56 -5.94
CA ALA A 600 26.29 19.55 -5.09
C ALA A 600 25.30 20.35 -5.92
N ARG A 601 24.01 20.20 -5.62
CA ARG A 601 22.93 20.84 -6.38
C ARG A 601 21.80 21.32 -5.47
N ARG A 602 21.15 22.39 -5.87
CA ARG A 602 19.87 22.80 -5.33
C ARG A 602 18.80 22.23 -6.22
N VAL A 603 17.90 21.46 -5.62
CA VAL A 603 16.84 20.76 -6.35
C VAL A 603 15.50 21.30 -5.91
N GLU A 604 14.67 21.63 -6.86
CA GLU A 604 13.26 21.97 -6.68
C GLU A 604 12.43 20.75 -7.03
N ARG A 605 11.59 20.29 -6.10
CA ARG A 605 10.76 19.08 -6.27
C ARG A 605 9.29 19.31 -5.97
N LEU A 606 8.46 18.58 -6.69
CA LEU A 606 7.05 18.44 -6.39
C LEU A 606 6.81 16.97 -5.98
N GLY A 607 6.91 16.71 -4.66
CA GLY A 607 7.01 15.34 -4.16
C GLY A 607 8.23 14.62 -4.73
N ALA A 608 8.01 13.52 -5.46
CA ALA A 608 9.08 12.77 -6.13
C ALA A 608 9.51 13.35 -7.48
N ILE A 609 8.75 14.29 -8.05
CA ILE A 609 9.03 14.88 -9.38
C ILE A 609 10.06 15.98 -9.24
N GLU A 610 11.17 15.85 -9.93
CA GLU A 610 12.16 16.91 -10.06
C GLU A 610 11.70 17.96 -11.09
N LEU A 611 11.59 19.21 -10.64
CA LEU A 611 11.14 20.33 -11.47
C LEU A 611 12.31 21.07 -12.09
N ALA A 612 13.31 21.38 -11.26
CA ALA A 612 14.52 22.06 -11.66
C ALA A 612 15.70 21.63 -10.77
N GLU A 613 16.88 21.60 -11.37
CA GLU A 613 18.14 21.49 -10.64
C GLU A 613 19.06 22.65 -11.03
N ARG A 614 19.86 23.09 -10.08
CA ARG A 614 20.87 24.12 -10.28
C ARG A 614 22.13 23.73 -9.50
N PRO A 615 23.32 23.96 -10.06
CA PRO A 615 24.55 23.80 -9.30
C PRO A 615 24.50 24.60 -8.00
N LEU A 616 24.97 24.03 -6.92
CA LEU A 616 25.06 24.68 -5.61
C LEU A 616 26.50 25.15 -5.38
N PRO A 617 26.86 26.40 -5.76
CA PRO A 617 28.18 26.97 -5.42
C PRO A 617 28.23 27.24 -3.92
N GLY A 618 29.29 26.78 -3.27
CA GLY A 618 29.46 27.01 -1.82
C GLY A 618 28.63 26.10 -0.93
N ALA A 619 28.46 24.83 -1.33
CA ALA A 619 27.78 23.80 -0.51
C ALA A 619 28.42 23.70 0.88
N ASP A 620 27.61 23.36 1.89
CA ASP A 620 28.08 23.21 3.27
C ASP A 620 29.28 22.25 3.31
N PRO A 621 30.42 22.72 3.86
CA PRO A 621 31.62 21.90 3.98
C PRO A 621 31.42 20.56 4.69
N ALA A 622 30.49 20.49 5.65
CA ALA A 622 30.17 19.26 6.36
C ALA A 622 29.49 18.24 5.43
N LEU A 623 28.57 18.69 4.59
CA LEU A 623 27.89 17.84 3.60
C LEU A 623 28.85 17.39 2.50
N VAL A 624 29.72 18.28 2.02
CA VAL A 624 30.76 17.94 1.04
C VAL A 624 31.70 16.88 1.62
N ARG A 625 32.13 17.05 2.88
CA ARG A 625 32.95 16.08 3.57
C ARG A 625 32.27 14.73 3.70
N ALA A 626 30.98 14.71 4.07
CA ALA A 626 30.20 13.48 4.14
C ALA A 626 30.13 12.77 2.78
N ALA A 627 29.93 13.52 1.69
CA ALA A 627 29.92 12.98 0.33
C ALA A 627 31.30 12.40 -0.05
N LEU A 628 32.40 13.08 0.26
CA LEU A 628 33.76 12.57 0.01
C LEU A 628 34.08 11.30 0.80
N LEU A 629 33.57 11.20 2.04
CA LEU A 629 33.68 9.99 2.85
C LEU A 629 32.90 8.83 2.26
N ASP A 630 31.70 9.10 1.71
CA ASP A 630 30.90 8.10 1.00
C ASP A 630 31.65 7.63 -0.26
N GLY A 631 32.29 8.54 -1.00
CA GLY A 631 33.16 8.20 -2.12
C GLY A 631 34.31 7.29 -1.73
N LEU A 632 35.03 7.61 -0.64
CA LEU A 632 36.09 6.78 -0.11
C LEU A 632 35.59 5.38 0.33
N ARG A 633 34.38 5.27 0.87
CA ARG A 633 33.79 3.99 1.24
C ARG A 633 33.43 3.15 0.01
N ARG A 634 32.91 3.77 -1.04
CA ARG A 634 32.46 3.06 -2.26
C ARG A 634 33.61 2.69 -3.20
N GLU A 635 34.57 3.59 -3.40
CA GLU A 635 35.64 3.41 -4.38
C GLU A 635 36.98 3.05 -3.70
N GLY A 636 37.06 3.14 -2.35
CA GLY A 636 38.25 2.81 -1.58
C GLY A 636 39.29 3.93 -1.49
N PHE A 637 40.31 3.70 -0.69
CA PHE A 637 41.42 4.66 -0.50
C PHE A 637 42.32 4.79 -1.73
N GLY A 638 42.10 4.04 -2.81
CA GLY A 638 42.75 4.25 -4.09
C GLY A 638 42.49 5.64 -4.70
N LEU A 639 41.49 6.37 -4.20
CA LEU A 639 41.24 7.77 -4.55
C LEU A 639 42.30 8.73 -4.05
N LEU A 640 43.09 8.34 -3.04
CA LEU A 640 44.19 9.13 -2.50
C LEU A 640 45.48 8.89 -3.30
N ARG A 641 46.47 9.79 -3.14
CA ARG A 641 47.78 9.60 -3.73
C ARG A 641 48.65 8.67 -2.87
N TRP A 642 48.94 7.48 -3.39
CA TRP A 642 49.84 6.52 -2.79
C TRP A 642 51.18 6.54 -3.50
N SER A 643 52.20 7.13 -2.86
CA SER A 643 53.57 6.96 -3.34
C SER A 643 54.06 5.55 -3.04
N PRO A 644 55.11 5.04 -3.74
CA PRO A 644 55.71 3.76 -3.39
C PRO A 644 56.12 3.65 -1.91
N ASP A 645 56.61 4.76 -1.31
CA ASP A 645 57.00 4.82 0.11
C ASP A 645 55.78 4.77 1.05
N ALA A 646 54.64 5.40 0.65
CA ALA A 646 53.35 5.30 1.39
C ALA A 646 52.83 3.88 1.44
N VAL A 647 52.93 3.13 0.31
CA VAL A 647 52.52 1.73 0.28
C VAL A 647 53.40 0.89 1.20
N VAL A 648 54.74 1.11 1.16
CA VAL A 648 55.67 0.42 2.05
C VAL A 648 55.42 0.77 3.52
N LEU A 649 55.14 2.02 3.83
CA LEU A 649 54.79 2.43 5.21
C LEU A 649 53.55 1.68 5.68
N ARG A 650 52.50 1.64 4.89
CA ARG A 650 51.26 0.90 5.22
C ARG A 650 51.52 -0.59 5.47
N GLN A 651 52.31 -1.23 4.61
CA GLN A 651 52.70 -2.63 4.75
C GLN A 651 53.52 -2.89 6.04
N ARG A 652 54.46 -2.01 6.36
CA ARG A 652 55.27 -2.08 7.59
C ARG A 652 54.40 -1.94 8.84
N LEU A 653 53.44 -1.04 8.82
CA LEU A 653 52.47 -0.89 9.92
C LEU A 653 51.54 -2.11 10.09
N ALA A 654 51.07 -2.68 8.99
CA ALA A 654 50.27 -3.92 9.01
C ALA A 654 51.09 -5.08 9.62
N PHE A 655 52.37 -5.21 9.24
CA PHE A 655 53.29 -6.20 9.82
C PHE A 655 53.48 -5.98 11.33
N LEU A 656 53.77 -4.77 11.77
CA LEU A 656 53.96 -4.45 13.19
C LEU A 656 52.66 -4.65 13.98
N ARG A 657 51.50 -4.26 13.46
CA ARG A 657 50.19 -4.54 14.07
C ARG A 657 49.97 -6.03 14.33
N LEU A 658 50.29 -6.84 13.33
CA LEU A 658 50.09 -8.29 13.41
C LEU A 658 51.00 -8.95 14.45
N HIS A 659 52.30 -8.60 14.46
CA HIS A 659 53.31 -9.32 15.26
C HIS A 659 53.63 -8.67 16.62
N ARG A 660 53.30 -7.41 16.83
CA ARG A 660 53.57 -6.68 18.05
C ARG A 660 52.33 -6.19 18.77
N GLY A 661 51.19 -6.13 18.03
CA GLY A 661 49.94 -5.62 18.59
C GLY A 661 49.99 -4.12 18.91
N ASP A 662 49.27 -3.74 19.96
CA ASP A 662 49.29 -2.37 20.45
C ASP A 662 50.75 -1.96 20.90
N PRO A 663 51.15 -0.71 20.66
CA PRO A 663 50.39 0.44 20.21
C PRO A 663 50.40 0.68 18.68
N TRP A 664 50.83 -0.28 17.87
CA TRP A 664 50.88 -0.11 16.41
C TRP A 664 49.49 -0.07 15.82
N PRO A 665 49.18 0.87 14.89
CA PRO A 665 47.83 1.04 14.34
C PRO A 665 47.42 -0.11 13.40
N ASP A 666 46.13 -0.50 13.46
CA ASP A 666 45.53 -1.27 12.39
C ASP A 666 45.31 -0.36 11.17
N VAL A 667 45.85 -0.78 10.03
CA VAL A 667 45.81 -0.04 8.75
C VAL A 667 45.01 -0.76 7.67
N SER A 668 44.13 -1.69 8.08
CA SER A 668 43.09 -2.26 7.21
C SER A 668 42.15 -1.15 6.71
N ASP A 669 41.49 -1.35 5.58
CA ASP A 669 40.59 -0.35 5.05
C ASP A 669 39.46 -0.05 6.05
N GLU A 670 38.94 -1.07 6.73
CA GLU A 670 37.90 -0.93 7.76
C GLU A 670 38.37 -0.05 8.95
N ALA A 671 39.56 -0.33 9.47
CA ALA A 671 40.14 0.45 10.59
C ALA A 671 40.48 1.89 10.18
N LEU A 672 40.96 2.09 8.97
CA LEU A 672 41.26 3.42 8.43
C LEU A 672 39.97 4.24 8.22
N HIS A 673 38.87 3.61 7.79
CA HIS A 673 37.55 4.26 7.72
C HIS A 673 37.00 4.61 9.09
N ALA A 674 37.15 3.74 10.07
CA ALA A 674 36.71 4.00 11.45
C ALA A 674 37.43 5.16 12.11
N ARG A 675 38.69 5.40 11.72
CA ARG A 675 39.59 6.42 12.29
C ARG A 675 39.87 7.55 11.32
N VAL A 676 39.00 7.78 10.33
CA VAL A 676 39.26 8.75 9.25
C VAL A 676 39.58 10.16 9.76
N ASP A 677 38.94 10.58 10.85
CA ASP A 677 39.15 11.88 11.46
C ASP A 677 40.54 12.04 12.09
N GLU A 678 41.20 10.94 12.47
CA GLU A 678 42.50 10.97 13.10
C GLU A 678 43.65 11.13 12.09
N TRP A 679 43.49 10.60 10.87
CA TRP A 679 44.59 10.55 9.92
C TRP A 679 44.38 11.36 8.64
N LEU A 680 43.12 11.58 8.19
CA LEU A 680 42.85 12.35 6.98
C LEU A 680 42.49 13.82 7.20
N GLU A 681 42.17 14.24 8.43
CA GLU A 681 42.04 15.65 8.76
C GLU A 681 43.43 16.29 8.97
N PRO A 682 43.68 17.57 8.54
CA PRO A 682 42.73 18.54 8.00
C PRO A 682 42.55 18.51 6.46
N GLU A 683 43.17 17.60 5.73
CA GLU A 683 43.15 17.59 4.26
C GLU A 683 41.73 17.32 3.75
N LEU A 684 41.02 16.36 4.36
CA LEU A 684 39.64 16.01 3.98
C LEU A 684 38.69 17.18 4.20
N GLY A 685 38.84 17.93 5.29
CA GLY A 685 38.06 19.12 5.58
C GLY A 685 38.23 20.27 4.55
N ARG A 686 39.33 20.27 3.82
CA ARG A 686 39.67 21.25 2.76
C ARG A 686 39.25 20.75 1.37
N ALA A 687 39.12 19.46 1.20
CA ALA A 687 38.74 18.87 -0.09
C ALA A 687 37.30 19.24 -0.45
N ARG A 688 37.02 19.44 -1.73
CA ARG A 688 35.70 19.81 -2.26
C ARG A 688 35.21 18.89 -3.38
N ARG A 689 36.10 18.10 -3.97
CA ARG A 689 35.84 17.25 -5.12
C ARG A 689 36.85 16.10 -5.19
N ARG A 690 36.56 15.09 -6.03
CA ARG A 690 37.45 13.95 -6.28
C ARG A 690 38.90 14.35 -6.52
N ALA A 691 39.13 15.35 -7.37
CA ALA A 691 40.48 15.80 -7.71
C ALA A 691 41.33 16.27 -6.49
N ASP A 692 40.65 16.72 -5.42
CA ASP A 692 41.31 17.12 -4.20
C ASP A 692 41.74 15.92 -3.36
N LEU A 693 40.95 14.84 -3.35
CA LEU A 693 41.30 13.54 -2.75
C LEU A 693 42.60 13.00 -3.39
N GLY A 694 42.70 13.06 -4.70
CA GLY A 694 43.88 12.61 -5.43
C GLY A 694 45.16 13.41 -5.15
N ARG A 695 45.06 14.57 -4.46
CA ARG A 695 46.21 15.38 -4.00
C ARG A 695 46.65 15.05 -2.59
N ILE A 696 45.80 14.37 -1.81
CA ILE A 696 46.12 14.00 -0.43
C ILE A 696 47.19 12.92 -0.44
N ASP A 697 48.33 13.20 0.20
CA ASP A 697 49.42 12.24 0.36
C ASP A 697 49.05 11.23 1.47
N ALA A 698 48.76 10.02 1.07
CA ALA A 698 48.33 8.95 1.98
C ALA A 698 49.44 8.57 2.96
N GLY A 699 50.73 8.66 2.53
CA GLY A 699 51.89 8.39 3.39
C GLY A 699 52.03 9.40 4.50
N GLN A 700 51.98 10.68 4.17
CA GLN A 700 52.02 11.77 5.14
C GLN A 700 50.83 11.68 6.12
N ALA A 701 49.64 11.36 5.61
CA ALA A 701 48.46 11.18 6.44
C ALA A 701 48.59 10.00 7.41
N LEU A 702 49.10 8.85 6.96
CA LEU A 702 49.33 7.69 7.80
C LEU A 702 50.30 7.92 8.93
N THR A 703 51.29 8.83 8.78
CA THR A 703 52.25 9.15 9.86
C THR A 703 51.56 9.67 11.12
N ARG A 704 50.36 10.23 11.02
CA ARG A 704 49.58 10.69 12.19
C ARG A 704 49.09 9.56 13.06
N LEU A 705 48.92 8.35 12.48
CA LEU A 705 48.52 7.15 13.23
C LEU A 705 49.68 6.47 13.96
N LEU A 706 50.91 6.85 13.69
CA LEU A 706 52.10 6.32 14.38
C LEU A 706 52.00 6.55 15.91
N PRO A 707 52.52 5.63 16.74
CA PRO A 707 52.41 5.69 18.20
C PRO A 707 53.41 6.70 18.80
N TRP A 708 53.19 7.99 18.50
CA TRP A 708 54.03 9.10 18.97
C TRP A 708 53.98 9.28 20.50
N ALA A 709 52.79 9.07 21.06
CA ALA A 709 52.55 9.25 22.50
C ALA A 709 53.36 8.26 23.36
N THR A 710 53.68 7.09 22.87
CA THR A 710 54.45 6.06 23.60
C THR A 710 55.95 6.11 23.24
N GLY A 711 56.34 6.93 22.27
CA GLY A 711 57.71 6.96 21.74
C GLY A 711 58.05 5.83 20.78
N GLU A 712 57.17 4.84 20.61
CA GLU A 712 57.43 3.68 19.74
C GLU A 712 57.54 4.05 18.26
N ALA A 713 56.96 5.18 17.84
CA ALA A 713 57.06 5.68 16.46
C ALA A 713 58.50 5.85 15.99
N GLY A 714 59.40 6.26 16.87
CA GLY A 714 60.86 6.40 16.58
C GLY A 714 61.57 5.07 16.33
N ARG A 715 60.96 3.96 16.71
CA ARG A 715 61.54 2.62 16.54
C ARG A 715 61.05 1.92 15.28
N LEU A 716 60.24 2.56 14.44
CA LEU A 716 59.72 2.00 13.20
C LEU A 716 60.80 1.37 12.31
N ASP A 717 61.92 2.11 12.11
CA ASP A 717 63.02 1.65 11.27
C ASP A 717 63.90 0.59 11.95
N GLU A 718 63.90 0.51 13.26
CA GLU A 718 64.53 -0.59 14.03
C GLU A 718 63.70 -1.88 13.91
N LEU A 719 62.39 -1.78 14.14
CA LEU A 719 61.51 -2.96 14.22
C LEU A 719 61.07 -3.49 12.83
N ALA A 720 60.83 -2.63 11.88
CA ALA A 720 60.49 -2.99 10.52
C ALA A 720 61.27 -2.18 9.49
N PRO A 721 62.60 -2.40 9.38
CA PRO A 721 63.44 -1.63 8.50
C PRO A 721 63.05 -1.83 7.03
N GLU A 722 63.13 -0.76 6.22
CA GLU A 722 62.90 -0.90 4.77
C GLU A 722 63.96 -1.79 4.09
N ARG A 723 65.19 -1.81 4.67
CA ARG A 723 66.31 -2.57 4.13
C ARG A 723 67.08 -3.23 5.25
N VAL A 724 67.43 -4.46 5.04
CA VAL A 724 68.32 -5.24 5.94
C VAL A 724 69.67 -5.33 5.30
N THR A 725 70.74 -5.16 6.14
CA THR A 725 72.10 -5.39 5.70
C THR A 725 72.42 -6.89 5.77
N VAL A 726 72.76 -7.48 4.66
CA VAL A 726 73.17 -8.87 4.58
C VAL A 726 74.71 -9.03 4.71
N PRO A 727 75.22 -10.26 4.93
CA PRO A 727 76.64 -10.47 5.19
C PRO A 727 77.60 -9.85 4.17
N SER A 728 77.22 -9.77 2.91
CA SER A 728 78.05 -9.11 1.86
C SER A 728 78.14 -7.59 2.00
N GLY A 729 77.48 -6.97 3.01
CA GLY A 729 77.38 -5.53 3.17
C GLY A 729 76.33 -4.85 2.27
N SER A 730 75.63 -5.59 1.46
CA SER A 730 74.52 -5.07 0.65
C SER A 730 73.31 -4.78 1.50
N ARG A 731 72.62 -3.62 1.22
CA ARG A 731 71.34 -3.27 1.85
C ARG A 731 70.19 -3.72 0.95
N ILE A 732 69.59 -4.83 1.30
CA ILE A 732 68.49 -5.46 0.55
C ILE A 732 67.16 -4.99 1.07
N ARG A 733 66.23 -4.62 0.19
CA ARG A 733 64.86 -4.22 0.54
C ARG A 733 64.06 -5.41 1.07
N VAL A 734 63.35 -5.21 2.15
CA VAL A 734 62.37 -6.17 2.67
C VAL A 734 61.00 -5.89 2.04
N ASP A 735 60.37 -6.88 1.56
CA ASP A 735 58.99 -6.81 1.05
C ASP A 735 58.00 -7.24 2.15
N TYR A 736 57.18 -6.28 2.61
CA TYR A 736 56.14 -6.47 3.60
C TYR A 736 54.75 -6.64 2.97
N GLY A 737 54.68 -7.00 1.68
CA GLY A 737 53.40 -7.17 0.96
C GLY A 737 52.48 -8.24 1.57
N ASP A 738 53.11 -9.30 2.12
CA ASP A 738 52.46 -10.24 3.03
C ASP A 738 52.90 -9.96 4.47
N PRO A 739 52.01 -9.38 5.32
CA PRO A 739 52.39 -9.04 6.69
C PRO A 739 52.69 -10.28 7.56
N GLU A 740 52.21 -11.48 7.23
CA GLU A 740 52.57 -12.71 7.96
C GLU A 740 53.98 -13.19 7.64
N ARG A 741 54.45 -12.96 6.41
CA ARG A 741 55.71 -13.53 5.88
C ARG A 741 56.49 -12.51 5.09
N PRO A 742 57.17 -11.56 5.75
CA PRO A 742 57.96 -10.58 5.04
C PRO A 742 59.13 -11.26 4.30
N VAL A 743 59.36 -10.82 3.06
CA VAL A 743 60.26 -11.46 2.11
C VAL A 743 61.57 -10.71 1.94
N LEU A 744 62.69 -11.42 2.01
CA LEU A 744 64.00 -10.90 1.64
C LEU A 744 64.50 -11.58 0.36
N ALA A 745 64.44 -10.90 -0.76
CA ALA A 745 64.95 -11.44 -2.06
C ALA A 745 66.39 -11.04 -2.30
N VAL A 746 67.29 -11.96 -2.11
CA VAL A 746 68.74 -11.71 -2.11
C VAL A 746 69.53 -12.79 -2.90
N LYS A 747 70.64 -12.39 -3.54
CA LYS A 747 71.47 -13.40 -4.23
C LYS A 747 72.08 -14.34 -3.22
N LEU A 748 72.02 -15.63 -3.50
CA LEU A 748 72.49 -16.71 -2.63
C LEU A 748 73.92 -16.50 -2.09
N GLN A 749 74.84 -16.01 -2.90
CA GLN A 749 76.22 -15.75 -2.50
C GLN A 749 76.41 -14.60 -1.50
N GLU A 750 75.44 -13.71 -1.46
CA GLU A 750 75.46 -12.60 -0.51
C GLU A 750 75.07 -13.00 0.92
N MET A 751 74.51 -14.21 1.08
CA MET A 751 74.10 -14.79 2.34
C MET A 751 75.10 -15.79 2.93
N PHE A 752 76.20 -16.08 2.24
CA PHE A 752 77.22 -16.99 2.80
C PHE A 752 77.77 -16.48 4.11
N GLY A 753 78.15 -17.39 4.99
CA GLY A 753 78.62 -17.09 6.33
C GLY A 753 77.55 -16.74 7.37
N LEU A 754 76.27 -16.76 6.97
CA LEU A 754 75.16 -16.56 7.87
C LEU A 754 74.52 -17.90 8.22
N ASP A 755 74.52 -18.27 9.47
CA ASP A 755 74.04 -19.56 10.00
C ASP A 755 72.56 -19.53 10.49
N ALA A 756 71.97 -18.32 10.57
CA ALA A 756 70.61 -18.11 10.99
C ALA A 756 69.83 -17.22 10.03
N SER A 757 68.50 -17.41 9.89
CA SER A 757 67.67 -16.53 9.09
C SER A 757 67.62 -15.11 9.70
N PRO A 758 67.79 -14.03 8.87
CA PRO A 758 67.61 -12.70 9.35
C PRO A 758 66.19 -12.49 9.86
N THR A 759 66.01 -11.72 10.91
CA THR A 759 64.72 -11.42 11.54
C THR A 759 64.42 -9.91 11.53
N VAL A 760 63.09 -9.60 11.46
CA VAL A 760 62.55 -8.26 11.70
C VAL A 760 61.52 -8.33 12.80
N ALA A 761 61.59 -7.45 13.81
CA ALA A 761 60.75 -7.50 15.00
C ALA A 761 60.70 -8.89 15.70
N GLY A 762 61.73 -9.72 15.54
CA GLY A 762 61.79 -11.07 16.07
C GLY A 762 61.11 -12.14 15.14
N VAL A 763 60.64 -11.75 13.99
CA VAL A 763 60.01 -12.63 12.99
C VAL A 763 61.07 -13.01 11.93
N PRO A 764 61.32 -14.30 11.65
CA PRO A 764 62.21 -14.73 10.57
C PRO A 764 61.69 -14.27 9.20
N LEU A 765 62.61 -13.71 8.40
CA LEU A 765 62.31 -13.37 7.02
C LEU A 765 62.21 -14.62 6.14
N LEU A 766 61.26 -14.64 5.25
CA LEU A 766 61.19 -15.61 4.18
C LEU A 766 62.27 -15.24 3.13
N VAL A 767 63.35 -15.98 3.10
CA VAL A 767 64.51 -15.65 2.22
C VAL A 767 64.29 -16.26 0.86
N HIS A 768 64.11 -15.41 -0.14
CA HIS A 768 64.14 -15.81 -1.55
C HIS A 768 65.58 -15.73 -2.05
N LEU A 769 66.24 -16.87 -2.06
CA LEU A 769 67.63 -16.99 -2.56
C LEU A 769 67.63 -16.94 -4.09
N LEU A 770 68.25 -15.92 -4.62
CA LEU A 770 68.33 -15.70 -6.07
C LEU A 770 69.65 -16.22 -6.65
N SER A 771 69.59 -16.69 -7.84
CA SER A 771 70.77 -16.99 -8.66
C SER A 771 71.58 -15.74 -8.96
N PRO A 772 72.85 -15.83 -9.44
CA PRO A 772 73.61 -14.63 -9.84
C PRO A 772 72.90 -13.73 -10.85
N ALA A 773 72.04 -14.26 -11.66
CA ALA A 773 71.20 -13.51 -12.64
C ALA A 773 69.92 -12.97 -12.06
N GLY A 774 69.67 -13.06 -10.73
CA GLY A 774 68.46 -12.53 -10.09
C GLY A 774 67.22 -13.39 -10.22
N ARG A 775 67.28 -14.64 -10.65
CA ARG A 775 66.18 -15.57 -10.76
C ARG A 775 66.05 -16.38 -9.44
N PRO A 776 64.83 -16.67 -8.99
CA PRO A 776 64.61 -17.53 -7.82
C PRO A 776 65.34 -18.86 -7.96
N ALA A 777 66.10 -19.26 -6.96
CA ALA A 777 66.82 -20.54 -6.92
C ALA A 777 66.33 -21.40 -5.74
N ALA A 778 65.97 -20.79 -4.60
CA ALA A 778 65.34 -21.46 -3.49
C ALA A 778 64.55 -20.46 -2.62
N VAL A 779 63.64 -20.96 -1.80
CA VAL A 779 62.88 -20.20 -0.83
C VAL A 779 63.00 -20.91 0.50
N THR A 780 63.41 -20.20 1.57
CA THR A 780 63.50 -20.78 2.90
C THR A 780 63.20 -19.75 3.98
N ALA A 781 62.53 -20.18 5.03
CA ALA A 781 62.38 -19.47 6.29
C ALA A 781 63.45 -19.87 7.32
N ASP A 782 64.10 -21.02 7.10
CA ASP A 782 65.21 -21.55 7.92
C ASP A 782 66.45 -21.71 7.06
N LEU A 783 67.34 -20.69 7.13
CA LEU A 783 68.56 -20.65 6.34
C LEU A 783 69.57 -21.75 6.76
N ALA A 784 69.61 -22.09 8.06
CA ALA A 784 70.50 -23.13 8.59
C ALA A 784 70.13 -24.52 8.05
N SER A 785 68.81 -24.84 8.05
CA SER A 785 68.33 -26.08 7.43
C SER A 785 68.55 -26.12 5.92
N PHE A 786 68.34 -25.00 5.25
CA PHE A 786 68.59 -24.92 3.81
C PHE A 786 70.07 -25.17 3.47
N TRP A 787 71.04 -24.65 4.25
CA TRP A 787 72.45 -24.90 4.02
C TRP A 787 72.83 -26.39 4.16
N ARG A 788 72.25 -27.06 5.13
CA ARG A 788 72.47 -28.49 5.37
C ARG A 788 71.91 -29.38 4.29
N ASP A 789 70.69 -29.17 3.91
CA ASP A 789 69.85 -30.14 3.16
C ASP A 789 69.59 -29.67 1.73
N GLY A 790 69.17 -28.40 1.49
CA GLY A 790 68.67 -27.86 0.25
C GLY A 790 69.82 -27.36 -0.69
N TYR A 791 70.88 -26.79 -0.09
CA TYR A 791 71.96 -26.14 -0.88
C TYR A 791 72.68 -27.06 -1.87
N ARG A 792 72.88 -28.33 -1.53
CA ARG A 792 73.60 -29.29 -2.41
C ARG A 792 72.89 -29.41 -3.78
N GLY A 793 71.54 -29.49 -3.80
CA GLY A 793 70.80 -29.55 -5.04
C GLY A 793 70.93 -28.27 -5.87
N VAL A 794 70.74 -27.11 -5.23
CA VAL A 794 70.87 -25.79 -5.86
C VAL A 794 72.28 -25.56 -6.37
N ARG A 795 73.33 -25.93 -5.63
CA ARG A 795 74.71 -25.86 -6.05
C ARG A 795 74.98 -26.74 -7.26
N ALA A 796 74.52 -27.97 -7.28
CA ALA A 796 74.69 -28.90 -8.43
C ALA A 796 74.06 -28.32 -9.71
N GLU A 797 72.90 -27.72 -9.61
CA GLU A 797 72.20 -27.11 -10.74
C GLU A 797 72.92 -25.83 -11.24
N LEU A 798 73.22 -24.95 -10.35
CA LEU A 798 73.63 -23.58 -10.69
C LEU A 798 75.07 -23.39 -10.92
N ARG A 799 76.00 -24.21 -10.38
CA ARG A 799 77.44 -24.12 -10.62
C ARG A 799 77.83 -24.29 -12.09
N GLY A 800 77.18 -25.19 -12.78
CA GLY A 800 77.41 -25.41 -14.23
C GLY A 800 76.93 -24.23 -15.07
N ARG A 801 75.84 -23.62 -14.65
CA ARG A 801 75.19 -22.44 -15.31
C ARG A 801 75.86 -21.12 -15.03
N TYR A 802 76.51 -21.00 -13.84
CA TYR A 802 77.16 -19.75 -13.38
C TYR A 802 78.59 -20.06 -12.87
N PRO A 803 79.51 -20.62 -13.68
CA PRO A 803 80.83 -21.10 -13.23
C PRO A 803 81.77 -19.96 -12.76
N LYS A 804 81.43 -18.71 -13.10
CA LYS A 804 82.22 -17.55 -12.74
C LYS A 804 81.96 -17.03 -11.29
N HIS A 805 80.96 -17.63 -10.61
CA HIS A 805 80.57 -17.28 -9.24
C HIS A 805 81.03 -18.34 -8.22
N PRO A 806 81.25 -18.02 -6.95
CA PRO A 806 81.68 -18.98 -5.95
C PRO A 806 80.57 -19.95 -5.59
N TRP A 807 80.94 -21.26 -5.49
CA TRP A 807 80.05 -22.33 -5.10
C TRP A 807 80.69 -23.23 -4.06
N PRO A 808 80.95 -22.74 -2.81
CA PRO A 808 81.66 -23.49 -1.76
C PRO A 808 80.93 -24.76 -1.41
N GLU A 809 81.60 -25.72 -0.76
CA GLU A 809 81.01 -26.91 -0.23
C GLU A 809 80.24 -26.66 1.06
N ASP A 810 80.77 -25.81 1.90
CA ASP A 810 80.18 -25.32 3.09
C ASP A 810 79.82 -23.83 2.97
N PRO A 811 78.55 -23.48 2.68
CA PRO A 811 78.12 -22.12 2.51
C PRO A 811 78.03 -21.36 3.86
N ALA A 812 77.87 -22.08 5.01
CA ALA A 812 77.76 -21.44 6.30
C ALA A 812 79.08 -20.86 6.80
N SER A 813 80.20 -21.40 6.39
CA SER A 813 81.54 -20.87 6.74
C SER A 813 82.22 -20.04 5.63
N ALA A 814 81.58 -19.91 4.48
CA ALA A 814 82.12 -19.23 3.33
C ALA A 814 81.98 -17.70 3.42
N GLU A 815 82.98 -16.97 2.84
CA GLU A 815 82.89 -15.52 2.78
C GLU A 815 81.81 -15.04 1.85
N PRO A 816 80.87 -14.15 2.37
CA PRO A 816 79.76 -13.57 1.58
C PRO A 816 80.32 -12.67 0.48
N THR A 817 79.68 -12.74 -0.72
CA THR A 817 80.17 -11.90 -1.82
C THR A 817 79.11 -11.57 -2.85
N ARG A 818 79.18 -10.41 -3.42
CA ARG A 818 78.43 -9.92 -4.59
C ARG A 818 79.25 -10.01 -5.90
N HIS A 819 80.50 -10.47 -5.80
CA HIS A 819 81.46 -10.51 -6.92
C HIS A 819 81.69 -11.87 -7.50
N THR A 820 82.21 -11.92 -8.73
CA THR A 820 82.64 -13.15 -9.41
C THR A 820 84.07 -13.57 -8.88
N ASN A 821 84.40 -14.84 -9.04
CA ASN A 821 85.68 -15.39 -8.64
C ASN A 821 86.90 -14.60 -9.16
N ALA A 822 86.80 -14.05 -10.38
CA ALA A 822 87.90 -13.23 -10.97
C ALA A 822 88.07 -11.92 -10.26
N ARG A 823 87.03 -11.34 -9.63
CA ARG A 823 87.06 -10.07 -8.90
C ARG A 823 87.43 -10.26 -7.44
N LEU A 824 87.25 -11.42 -6.88
CA LEU A 824 87.67 -11.81 -5.53
C LEU A 824 89.16 -12.07 -5.40
N ARG A 825 89.86 -12.38 -6.56
CA ARG A 825 91.28 -12.65 -6.62
C ARG A 825 92.14 -11.39 -6.92
N ARG A 826 91.48 -10.25 -7.15
CA ARG A 826 92.11 -8.93 -7.28
C ARG A 826 91.96 -8.13 -5.94
#